data_16b40b0c931f392cbf0b16a794e9a55d
#
_entry.id   16b40b0c931f392cbf0b16a794e9a55d
#
_cell.length_a   1.000
_cell.length_b   1.000
_cell.length_c   1.000
_cell.angle_alpha   90.00
_cell.angle_beta   90.00
_cell.angle_gamma   90.00
#
_symmetry.space_group_name_H-M   'P 1'
#
loop_
_entity.id
_entity.type
_entity.pdbx_description
1 polymer ?
#
loop_
_entity_poly.entity_id
_entity_poly.type
_entity_poly.pdbx_seq_one_letter_code
_entity_poly.pdbx_strand_id
1 'polypeptide(L)'
;MNQIDTLSVNAIRILSADAIQKANSGHPGLPLGCAAAAYELWAHHMNHNPANPKWENRDRFILSGGHGSMLLYSLLHLFGYGNLSKEDLMNFRQLDSKTPGHPEYGHTVGVEATTGPLGAGMGMAVGMAMAEAHLESIFNKENYPVVDHYTYVLGGDGCMMEGISSEAFSLAGTLGLSKLIVLYDSNRISIEGSTDIAFRENVQERMQAFGFQTITVEDGNDIDAIGKAIEAAKADTEHPSFITIKTQIGFGCPAKQGKASAHGEPLGVENVEALRKNLNWPSEEPFFVPEEVYKNYSEIAEQKAEVEAAWNVMFAAYCEEYPEMEALWNQYHNAKAGEALKDDVGFWAKQEKPEASRAISGRLINYIKDVLPNLFGGSADLAPSNKTNMKDAGDFSKEDRAGRNLHFGVRELAMAAIGNGIMLHGGLRAYVSTFFVFSDYCKPMARLSALMGVPLTYVFTHDSIGVGEDGPTHEPIEQMAALRAMPNFHVFRPCDATETEAAWYSAVTSEHTPTALVLTRQNLEPMAGSSREALKGGYIIDDCEGTPELILIASGSEVALAVHAKETLAAEGQKVRVVSMPCMDLFEEQSEEYKESVLPREVRRRVAVEALGSFGWDKYTGLDGKIIAMERFGASAPAGLLFKKFGFTVEHVVEVAKSLK
;
A
#
# COMPACT_ATOMS: atom_id res chain seq x y z
N MET A 1 -38.89 0.85 2.40
CA MET A 1 -38.26 2.20 2.44
C MET A 1 -39.29 3.23 2.78
N ASN A 2 -39.11 3.99 3.86
CA ASN A 2 -40.02 5.11 4.24
C ASN A 2 -39.71 6.38 3.41
N GLN A 3 -40.42 7.49 3.62
CA GLN A 3 -40.25 8.70 2.81
C GLN A 3 -38.93 9.38 3.06
N ILE A 4 -38.40 9.42 4.29
CA ILE A 4 -37.13 10.09 4.60
C ILE A 4 -35.94 9.28 4.07
N ASP A 5 -35.96 7.95 4.11
CA ASP A 5 -34.93 7.12 3.49
C ASP A 5 -34.86 7.35 1.98
N THR A 6 -36.05 7.41 1.33
CA THR A 6 -36.12 7.69 -0.12
C THR A 6 -35.48 9.03 -0.47
N LEU A 7 -35.76 10.07 0.30
CA LEU A 7 -35.16 11.40 0.12
C LEU A 7 -33.64 11.37 0.40
N SER A 8 -33.23 10.66 1.44
CA SER A 8 -31.80 10.54 1.83
C SER A 8 -30.99 9.81 0.78
N VAL A 9 -31.50 8.70 0.23
CA VAL A 9 -30.88 7.98 -0.89
C VAL A 9 -30.82 8.87 -2.14
N ASN A 10 -31.90 9.58 -2.45
CA ASN A 10 -31.95 10.46 -3.63
C ASN A 10 -31.04 11.69 -3.46
N ALA A 11 -30.78 12.17 -2.24
CA ALA A 11 -29.78 13.22 -2.00
C ALA A 11 -28.38 12.80 -2.46
N ILE A 12 -27.97 11.56 -2.17
CA ILE A 12 -26.69 11.00 -2.67
C ILE A 12 -26.65 11.03 -4.19
N ARG A 13 -27.74 10.59 -4.85
CA ARG A 13 -27.84 10.56 -6.32
C ARG A 13 -27.74 11.95 -6.94
N ILE A 14 -28.50 12.89 -6.40
CA ILE A 14 -28.58 14.26 -6.93
C ILE A 14 -27.28 15.00 -6.72
N LEU A 15 -26.68 14.96 -5.51
CA LEU A 15 -25.39 15.59 -5.24
C LEU A 15 -24.30 15.04 -6.17
N SER A 16 -24.29 13.72 -6.39
CA SER A 16 -23.34 13.08 -7.28
C SER A 16 -23.52 13.54 -8.73
N ALA A 17 -24.75 13.56 -9.22
CA ALA A 17 -25.06 14.00 -10.58
C ALA A 17 -24.72 15.50 -10.80
N ASP A 18 -25.03 16.35 -9.82
CA ASP A 18 -24.76 17.78 -9.88
C ASP A 18 -23.27 18.10 -9.88
N ALA A 19 -22.49 17.46 -9.00
CA ALA A 19 -21.05 17.67 -8.92
C ALA A 19 -20.37 17.23 -10.22
N ILE A 20 -20.71 16.06 -10.74
CA ILE A 20 -20.17 15.53 -11.98
C ILE A 20 -20.57 16.41 -13.17
N GLN A 21 -21.81 16.87 -13.22
CA GLN A 21 -22.29 17.75 -14.27
C GLN A 21 -21.61 19.12 -14.23
N LYS A 22 -21.43 19.69 -13.04
CA LYS A 22 -20.73 20.96 -12.86
C LYS A 22 -19.24 20.86 -13.25
N ALA A 23 -18.57 19.79 -12.84
CA ALA A 23 -17.17 19.54 -13.21
C ALA A 23 -17.00 19.20 -14.70
N ASN A 24 -18.08 18.88 -15.41
CA ASN A 24 -18.08 18.33 -16.76
C ASN A 24 -17.13 17.12 -16.91
N SER A 25 -16.97 16.36 -15.84
CA SER A 25 -16.06 15.21 -15.75
C SER A 25 -16.44 14.33 -14.55
N GLY A 26 -16.44 13.01 -14.73
CA GLY A 26 -16.70 12.05 -13.65
C GLY A 26 -17.58 10.89 -14.09
N HIS A 27 -17.93 10.04 -13.12
CA HIS A 27 -18.60 8.76 -13.34
C HIS A 27 -19.91 8.72 -12.55
N PRO A 28 -21.04 9.07 -13.15
CA PRO A 28 -22.32 9.12 -12.45
C PRO A 28 -22.95 7.74 -12.23
N GLY A 29 -22.60 6.76 -13.05
CA GLY A 29 -23.31 5.49 -13.12
C GLY A 29 -23.36 4.70 -11.81
N LEU A 30 -22.20 4.47 -11.21
CA LEU A 30 -22.07 3.76 -9.94
C LEU A 30 -22.75 4.53 -8.78
N PRO A 31 -22.51 5.83 -8.57
CA PRO A 31 -23.20 6.58 -7.52
C PRO A 31 -24.74 6.51 -7.60
N LEU A 32 -25.29 6.59 -8.80
CA LEU A 32 -26.74 6.50 -9.00
C LEU A 32 -27.28 5.08 -8.74
N GLY A 33 -26.53 4.05 -9.15
CA GLY A 33 -26.93 2.65 -8.96
C GLY A 33 -26.80 2.15 -7.54
N CYS A 34 -25.72 2.53 -6.84
CA CYS A 34 -25.37 2.00 -5.51
C CYS A 34 -25.80 2.88 -4.34
N ALA A 35 -26.48 4.03 -4.59
CA ALA A 35 -26.85 4.96 -3.52
C ALA A 35 -27.66 4.31 -2.39
N ALA A 36 -28.61 3.41 -2.72
CA ALA A 36 -29.42 2.73 -1.72
C ALA A 36 -28.61 1.76 -0.87
N ALA A 37 -27.73 0.97 -1.50
CA ALA A 37 -26.85 0.03 -0.78
C ALA A 37 -25.87 0.76 0.14
N ALA A 38 -25.31 1.88 -0.33
CA ALA A 38 -24.39 2.69 0.46
C ALA A 38 -25.11 3.39 1.62
N TYR A 39 -26.31 3.94 1.40
CA TYR A 39 -27.12 4.52 2.47
C TYR A 39 -27.45 3.49 3.55
N GLU A 40 -27.99 2.32 3.16
CA GLU A 40 -28.36 1.27 4.10
C GLU A 40 -27.19 0.82 4.96
N LEU A 41 -26.03 0.60 4.32
CA LEU A 41 -24.80 0.24 5.03
C LEU A 41 -24.41 1.30 6.05
N TRP A 42 -24.23 2.56 5.60
CA TRP A 42 -23.67 3.63 6.42
C TRP A 42 -24.64 4.07 7.52
N ALA A 43 -25.93 4.15 7.21
CA ALA A 43 -26.92 4.61 8.17
C ALA A 43 -27.25 3.55 9.24
N HIS A 44 -27.37 2.28 8.84
CA HIS A 44 -27.98 1.29 9.73
C HIS A 44 -27.02 0.19 10.21
N HIS A 45 -25.97 -0.13 9.47
CA HIS A 45 -25.14 -1.30 9.77
C HIS A 45 -23.69 -0.99 10.15
N MET A 46 -23.14 0.11 9.67
CA MET A 46 -21.74 0.49 9.89
C MET A 46 -21.60 1.31 11.18
N ASN A 47 -20.65 0.94 12.04
CA ASN A 47 -20.25 1.70 13.22
C ASN A 47 -19.14 2.68 12.84
N HIS A 48 -19.44 3.96 12.88
CA HIS A 48 -18.49 5.02 12.54
C HIS A 48 -18.85 6.30 13.29
N ASN A 49 -17.90 7.22 13.45
CA ASN A 49 -18.17 8.53 14.04
C ASN A 49 -17.61 9.64 13.15
N PRO A 50 -18.47 10.45 12.50
CA PRO A 50 -18.00 11.57 11.67
C PRO A 50 -17.17 12.62 12.43
N ALA A 51 -17.41 12.78 13.75
CA ALA A 51 -16.65 13.68 14.60
C ALA A 51 -15.26 13.12 14.97
N ASN A 52 -15.10 11.79 14.98
CA ASN A 52 -13.81 11.10 15.18
C ASN A 52 -13.58 10.02 14.09
N PRO A 53 -13.24 10.43 12.87
CA PRO A 53 -13.08 9.51 11.74
C PRO A 53 -11.88 8.56 11.88
N LYS A 54 -11.11 8.68 12.97
CA LYS A 54 -9.98 7.80 13.28
C LYS A 54 -10.19 6.94 14.52
N TRP A 55 -11.41 6.86 15.04
CA TRP A 55 -11.74 5.95 16.13
C TRP A 55 -11.23 4.53 15.81
N GLU A 56 -10.49 3.94 16.73
CA GLU A 56 -9.74 2.69 16.48
C GLU A 56 -10.67 1.53 16.14
N ASN A 57 -11.81 1.40 16.87
CA ASN A 57 -12.77 0.31 16.66
C ASN A 57 -13.93 0.66 15.69
N ARG A 58 -13.74 1.66 14.81
CA ARG A 58 -14.70 1.94 13.74
C ARG A 58 -14.72 0.84 12.70
N ASP A 59 -15.84 0.58 12.07
CA ASP A 59 -15.91 -0.18 10.84
C ASP A 59 -15.17 0.55 9.71
N ARG A 60 -14.58 -0.19 8.77
CA ARG A 60 -13.88 0.37 7.59
C ARG A 60 -14.74 0.21 6.35
N PHE A 61 -14.79 1.26 5.54
CA PHE A 61 -15.44 1.22 4.24
C PHE A 61 -14.48 1.60 3.12
N ILE A 62 -14.32 0.71 2.15
CA ILE A 62 -13.49 0.94 0.96
C ILE A 62 -14.36 0.95 -0.29
N LEU A 63 -14.33 2.06 -1.02
CA LEU A 63 -14.90 2.13 -2.36
C LEU A 63 -13.85 1.66 -3.37
N SER A 64 -13.81 0.34 -3.66
CA SER A 64 -12.88 -0.24 -4.64
C SER A 64 -13.19 0.20 -6.06
N GLY A 65 -14.44 0.44 -6.39
CA GLY A 65 -14.87 1.15 -7.59
C GLY A 65 -14.61 2.65 -7.49
N GLY A 66 -13.35 3.07 -7.29
CA GLY A 66 -12.97 4.45 -6.96
C GLY A 66 -13.38 5.51 -7.97
N HIS A 67 -13.67 5.12 -9.22
CA HIS A 67 -14.25 6.02 -10.22
C HIS A 67 -15.62 6.60 -9.77
N GLY A 68 -16.39 5.86 -8.96
CA GLY A 68 -17.63 6.32 -8.35
C GLY A 68 -17.44 7.22 -7.12
N SER A 69 -16.34 7.96 -7.02
CA SER A 69 -15.92 8.75 -5.87
C SER A 69 -17.00 9.67 -5.30
N MET A 70 -17.88 10.22 -6.15
CA MET A 70 -18.98 11.08 -5.70
C MET A 70 -20.00 10.35 -4.81
N LEU A 71 -20.13 9.02 -4.89
CA LEU A 71 -20.91 8.25 -3.92
C LEU A 71 -20.35 8.46 -2.51
N LEU A 72 -19.05 8.27 -2.35
CA LEU A 72 -18.36 8.42 -1.06
C LEU A 72 -18.36 9.89 -0.59
N TYR A 73 -18.06 10.84 -1.47
CA TYR A 73 -18.03 12.25 -1.09
C TYR A 73 -19.42 12.78 -0.69
N SER A 74 -20.48 12.31 -1.36
CA SER A 74 -21.85 12.66 -0.96
C SER A 74 -22.21 12.12 0.42
N LEU A 75 -21.80 10.87 0.74
CA LEU A 75 -21.98 10.31 2.08
C LEU A 75 -21.18 11.09 3.13
N LEU A 76 -19.88 11.34 2.88
CA LEU A 76 -19.04 12.09 3.81
C LEU A 76 -19.58 13.50 4.09
N HIS A 77 -20.11 14.18 3.06
CA HIS A 77 -20.76 15.47 3.21
C HIS A 77 -22.01 15.36 4.06
N LEU A 78 -22.92 14.46 3.72
CA LEU A 78 -24.22 14.33 4.39
C LEU A 78 -24.08 13.91 5.86
N PHE A 79 -23.10 13.04 6.18
CA PHE A 79 -22.77 12.68 7.56
C PHE A 79 -21.89 13.70 8.30
N GLY A 80 -21.37 14.73 7.63
CA GLY A 80 -20.60 15.81 8.25
C GLY A 80 -19.12 15.51 8.53
N TYR A 81 -18.51 14.57 7.79
CA TYR A 81 -17.08 14.26 7.93
C TYR A 81 -16.19 15.45 7.58
N GLY A 82 -15.24 15.77 8.46
CA GLY A 82 -14.18 16.74 8.18
C GLY A 82 -14.65 18.11 7.72
N ASN A 83 -15.87 18.50 8.03
CA ASN A 83 -16.52 19.72 7.51
C ASN A 83 -16.47 19.80 5.97
N LEU A 84 -16.67 18.65 5.29
CA LEU A 84 -16.80 18.61 3.84
C LEU A 84 -18.07 19.35 3.41
N SER A 85 -17.92 20.56 2.89
CA SER A 85 -19.02 21.47 2.59
C SER A 85 -19.67 21.19 1.23
N LYS A 86 -20.82 21.82 0.99
CA LYS A 86 -21.46 21.82 -0.33
C LYS A 86 -20.54 22.47 -1.39
N GLU A 87 -19.81 23.51 -1.02
CA GLU A 87 -18.81 24.16 -1.88
C GLU A 87 -17.67 23.23 -2.24
N ASP A 88 -17.23 22.36 -1.35
CA ASP A 88 -16.23 21.33 -1.65
C ASP A 88 -16.75 20.33 -2.70
N LEU A 89 -18.02 19.93 -2.63
CA LEU A 89 -18.66 19.10 -3.67
C LEU A 89 -18.77 19.85 -5.01
N MET A 90 -19.10 21.15 -4.97
CA MET A 90 -19.14 22.00 -6.17
C MET A 90 -17.78 22.14 -6.85
N ASN A 91 -16.71 21.91 -6.11
CA ASN A 91 -15.32 21.96 -6.59
C ASN A 91 -14.76 20.56 -6.92
N PHE A 92 -15.63 19.58 -7.14
CA PHE A 92 -15.22 18.23 -7.55
C PHE A 92 -14.26 18.26 -8.74
N ARG A 93 -13.13 17.55 -8.63
CA ARG A 93 -12.06 17.46 -9.65
C ARG A 93 -11.39 18.80 -9.99
N GLN A 94 -11.48 19.82 -9.13
CA GLN A 94 -10.74 21.05 -9.33
C GLN A 94 -9.38 21.01 -8.61
N LEU A 95 -8.44 21.86 -9.01
CA LEU A 95 -7.13 21.95 -8.38
C LEU A 95 -7.29 22.28 -6.88
N ASP A 96 -6.53 21.58 -6.05
CA ASP A 96 -6.52 21.72 -4.58
C ASP A 96 -7.89 21.49 -3.89
N SER A 97 -8.83 20.85 -4.58
CA SER A 97 -10.13 20.50 -4.04
C SER A 97 -10.03 19.34 -3.05
N LYS A 98 -10.85 19.37 -1.97
CA LYS A 98 -11.02 18.24 -1.05
C LYS A 98 -11.71 17.02 -1.67
N THR A 99 -12.23 17.15 -2.91
CA THR A 99 -12.95 16.11 -3.63
C THR A 99 -12.24 15.76 -4.95
N PRO A 100 -11.07 15.10 -4.89
CA PRO A 100 -10.32 14.69 -6.08
C PRO A 100 -11.09 13.68 -6.93
N GLY A 101 -10.59 13.37 -8.13
CA GLY A 101 -11.28 12.51 -9.10
C GLY A 101 -11.57 11.09 -8.61
N HIS A 102 -10.73 10.56 -7.76
CA HIS A 102 -10.84 9.27 -7.08
C HIS A 102 -10.56 9.47 -5.59
N PRO A 103 -11.04 8.57 -4.69
CA PRO A 103 -10.76 8.68 -3.26
C PRO A 103 -9.27 8.65 -2.97
N GLU A 104 -8.79 9.62 -2.18
CA GLU A 104 -7.37 9.73 -1.78
C GLU A 104 -7.27 9.74 -0.25
N TYR A 105 -6.58 8.71 0.29
CA TYR A 105 -6.27 8.61 1.72
C TYR A 105 -5.36 9.75 2.15
N GLY A 106 -5.66 10.32 3.32
CA GLY A 106 -4.91 11.45 3.87
C GLY A 106 -5.26 12.81 3.24
N HIS A 107 -5.97 12.83 2.10
CA HIS A 107 -6.43 14.06 1.44
C HIS A 107 -7.87 14.42 1.82
N THR A 108 -8.79 13.47 1.69
CA THR A 108 -10.20 13.65 2.09
C THR A 108 -10.45 12.94 3.41
N VAL A 109 -10.92 13.66 4.43
CA VAL A 109 -11.24 13.08 5.75
C VAL A 109 -12.35 12.03 5.62
N GLY A 110 -12.14 10.86 6.21
CA GLY A 110 -13.07 9.72 6.13
C GLY A 110 -12.82 8.75 4.97
N VAL A 111 -11.84 9.04 4.10
CA VAL A 111 -11.37 8.08 3.08
C VAL A 111 -10.37 7.11 3.72
N GLU A 112 -10.69 5.81 3.70
CA GLU A 112 -9.88 4.76 4.33
C GLU A 112 -8.73 4.24 3.43
N ALA A 113 -8.85 4.39 2.12
CA ALA A 113 -7.83 3.95 1.16
C ALA A 113 -7.92 4.72 -0.15
N THR A 114 -6.78 4.98 -0.78
CA THR A 114 -6.72 5.51 -2.15
C THR A 114 -7.08 4.39 -3.12
N THR A 115 -8.10 4.65 -3.93
CA THR A 115 -8.55 3.73 -4.99
C THR A 115 -8.61 4.44 -6.34
N GLY A 116 -8.94 3.71 -7.39
CA GLY A 116 -8.89 4.17 -8.78
C GLY A 116 -8.38 3.05 -9.67
N PRO A 117 -7.19 2.45 -9.40
CA PRO A 117 -6.85 1.16 -9.96
C PRO A 117 -7.85 0.10 -9.47
N LEU A 118 -8.61 -0.48 -10.40
CA LEU A 118 -9.68 -1.43 -10.06
C LEU A 118 -9.10 -2.68 -9.34
N GLY A 119 -9.84 -3.22 -8.39
CA GLY A 119 -9.42 -4.37 -7.59
C GLY A 119 -8.45 -4.06 -6.45
N ALA A 120 -7.70 -2.94 -6.49
CA ALA A 120 -6.77 -2.57 -5.42
C ALA A 120 -7.47 -2.46 -4.05
N GLY A 121 -8.67 -1.86 -4.03
CA GLY A 121 -9.49 -1.75 -2.82
C GLY A 121 -9.91 -3.10 -2.25
N MET A 122 -10.13 -4.12 -3.10
CA MET A 122 -10.44 -5.49 -2.66
C MET A 122 -9.27 -6.09 -1.88
N GLY A 123 -8.04 -5.95 -2.40
CA GLY A 123 -6.83 -6.42 -1.70
C GLY A 123 -6.57 -5.68 -0.39
N MET A 124 -6.74 -4.34 -0.37
CA MET A 124 -6.59 -3.55 0.86
C MET A 124 -7.64 -3.91 1.91
N ALA A 125 -8.90 -4.19 1.51
CA ALA A 125 -9.94 -4.65 2.42
C ALA A 125 -9.59 -5.99 3.10
N VAL A 126 -9.02 -6.93 2.35
CA VAL A 126 -8.52 -8.19 2.92
C VAL A 126 -7.44 -7.91 3.96
N GLY A 127 -6.51 -6.99 3.69
CA GLY A 127 -5.48 -6.60 4.64
C GLY A 127 -6.04 -5.98 5.93
N MET A 128 -7.07 -5.13 5.82
CA MET A 128 -7.74 -4.56 7.00
C MET A 128 -8.45 -5.64 7.83
N ALA A 129 -9.14 -6.58 7.19
CA ALA A 129 -9.78 -7.69 7.89
C ALA A 129 -8.77 -8.65 8.54
N MET A 130 -7.59 -8.85 7.94
CA MET A 130 -6.50 -9.61 8.56
C MET A 130 -5.96 -8.90 9.80
N ALA A 131 -5.80 -7.58 9.74
CA ALA A 131 -5.33 -6.77 10.86
C ALA A 131 -6.33 -6.81 12.02
N GLU A 132 -7.61 -6.65 11.74
CA GLU A 132 -8.68 -6.78 12.74
C GLU A 132 -8.64 -8.14 13.43
N ALA A 133 -8.65 -9.25 12.65
CA ALA A 133 -8.64 -10.60 13.21
C ALA A 133 -7.40 -10.91 14.07
N HIS A 134 -6.23 -10.37 13.69
CA HIS A 134 -5.03 -10.49 14.51
C HIS A 134 -5.15 -9.69 15.81
N LEU A 135 -5.52 -8.41 15.73
CA LEU A 135 -5.63 -7.53 16.90
C LEU A 135 -6.74 -8.00 17.87
N GLU A 136 -7.86 -8.51 17.35
CA GLU A 136 -8.90 -9.16 18.13
C GLU A 136 -8.32 -10.28 19.00
N SER A 137 -7.53 -11.16 18.42
CA SER A 137 -6.94 -12.31 19.12
C SER A 137 -5.90 -11.90 20.20
N ILE A 138 -5.28 -10.74 20.03
CA ILE A 138 -4.28 -10.22 20.98
C ILE A 138 -4.96 -9.48 22.14
N PHE A 139 -5.93 -8.62 21.84
CA PHE A 139 -6.44 -7.64 22.80
C PHE A 139 -7.76 -8.01 23.46
N ASN A 140 -8.64 -8.77 22.81
CA ASN A 140 -9.94 -9.07 23.40
C ASN A 140 -9.82 -9.96 24.63
N LYS A 141 -10.63 -9.69 25.65
CA LYS A 141 -10.80 -10.48 26.85
C LYS A 141 -12.28 -10.79 27.06
N GLU A 142 -12.57 -11.75 27.94
CA GLU A 142 -13.95 -12.04 28.31
C GLU A 142 -14.65 -10.75 28.78
N ASN A 143 -15.78 -10.41 28.19
CA ASN A 143 -16.56 -9.17 28.39
C ASN A 143 -15.95 -7.85 27.88
N TYR A 144 -14.79 -7.91 27.23
CA TYR A 144 -14.11 -6.73 26.68
C TYR A 144 -13.76 -6.94 25.20
N PRO A 145 -14.70 -6.79 24.27
CA PRO A 145 -14.43 -6.82 22.82
C PRO A 145 -13.88 -5.47 22.36
N VAL A 146 -12.61 -5.20 22.71
CA VAL A 146 -11.96 -3.91 22.40
C VAL A 146 -11.63 -3.76 20.92
N VAL A 147 -11.50 -4.87 20.20
CA VAL A 147 -11.34 -4.93 18.74
C VAL A 147 -12.48 -5.78 18.20
N ASP A 148 -13.49 -5.13 17.62
CA ASP A 148 -14.67 -5.80 17.07
C ASP A 148 -15.33 -4.91 16.02
N HIS A 149 -14.81 -4.97 14.80
CA HIS A 149 -15.31 -4.16 13.69
C HIS A 149 -15.19 -4.88 12.36
N TYR A 150 -16.05 -4.49 11.44
CA TYR A 150 -16.13 -5.05 10.10
C TYR A 150 -15.34 -4.22 9.09
N THR A 151 -14.88 -4.88 8.04
CA THR A 151 -14.37 -4.25 6.83
C THR A 151 -15.36 -4.47 5.69
N TYR A 152 -15.92 -3.38 5.19
CA TYR A 152 -16.83 -3.37 4.04
C TYR A 152 -16.10 -2.87 2.81
N VAL A 153 -16.29 -3.53 1.68
CA VAL A 153 -15.74 -3.09 0.39
C VAL A 153 -16.81 -3.13 -0.68
N LEU A 154 -16.98 -2.02 -1.40
CA LEU A 154 -17.91 -1.91 -2.53
C LEU A 154 -17.12 -1.84 -3.84
N GLY A 155 -17.45 -2.72 -4.79
CA GLY A 155 -16.89 -2.69 -6.13
C GLY A 155 -17.76 -3.39 -7.16
N GLY A 156 -17.55 -3.05 -8.42
CA GLY A 156 -18.34 -3.56 -9.54
C GLY A 156 -17.62 -4.65 -10.35
N ASP A 157 -18.22 -4.96 -11.51
CA ASP A 157 -17.74 -5.98 -12.45
C ASP A 157 -16.25 -5.80 -12.80
N GLY A 158 -15.80 -4.57 -13.04
CA GLY A 158 -14.40 -4.28 -13.37
C GLY A 158 -13.43 -4.67 -12.25
N CYS A 159 -13.81 -4.47 -10.98
CA CYS A 159 -12.99 -4.92 -9.85
C CYS A 159 -12.90 -6.45 -9.80
N MET A 160 -13.96 -7.15 -10.19
CA MET A 160 -14.00 -8.62 -10.19
C MET A 160 -13.31 -9.24 -11.41
N MET A 161 -13.11 -8.48 -12.50
CA MET A 161 -12.28 -8.88 -13.64
C MET A 161 -10.79 -8.88 -13.33
N GLU A 162 -10.33 -8.00 -12.44
CA GLU A 162 -8.92 -7.87 -12.08
C GLU A 162 -8.39 -9.11 -11.35
N GLY A 163 -7.20 -9.56 -11.73
CA GLY A 163 -6.54 -10.73 -11.12
C GLY A 163 -6.31 -10.58 -9.62
N ILE A 164 -6.00 -9.37 -9.16
CA ILE A 164 -5.78 -9.07 -7.74
C ILE A 164 -6.97 -9.47 -6.85
N SER A 165 -8.21 -9.32 -7.34
CA SER A 165 -9.40 -9.72 -6.58
C SER A 165 -9.46 -11.23 -6.37
N SER A 166 -9.08 -12.01 -7.38
CA SER A 166 -8.98 -13.47 -7.26
C SER A 166 -7.87 -13.90 -6.31
N GLU A 167 -6.70 -13.27 -6.39
CA GLU A 167 -5.59 -13.55 -5.48
C GLU A 167 -5.99 -13.26 -4.02
N ALA A 168 -6.54 -12.06 -3.76
CA ALA A 168 -6.88 -11.59 -2.42
C ALA A 168 -8.04 -12.40 -1.81
N PHE A 169 -9.11 -12.65 -2.57
CA PHE A 169 -10.29 -13.35 -2.05
C PHE A 169 -10.04 -14.85 -1.86
N SER A 170 -9.23 -15.49 -2.72
CA SER A 170 -8.78 -16.85 -2.47
C SER A 170 -8.05 -16.99 -1.14
N LEU A 171 -7.23 -16.00 -0.77
CA LEU A 171 -6.55 -15.97 0.53
C LEU A 171 -7.54 -15.68 1.67
N ALA A 172 -8.45 -14.71 1.49
CA ALA A 172 -9.45 -14.35 2.50
C ALA A 172 -10.35 -15.54 2.87
N GLY A 173 -10.80 -16.32 1.88
CA GLY A 173 -11.57 -17.56 2.11
C GLY A 173 -10.75 -18.63 2.83
N THR A 174 -9.48 -18.82 2.43
CA THR A 174 -8.56 -19.74 3.11
C THR A 174 -8.39 -19.37 4.58
N LEU A 175 -8.29 -18.09 4.86
CA LEU A 175 -8.16 -17.56 6.22
C LEU A 175 -9.50 -17.48 6.97
N GLY A 176 -10.65 -17.63 6.32
CA GLY A 176 -11.96 -17.51 6.98
C GLY A 176 -12.18 -16.15 7.65
N LEU A 177 -11.94 -15.05 6.92
CA LEU A 177 -12.05 -13.69 7.46
C LEU A 177 -13.52 -13.25 7.55
N SER A 178 -14.24 -13.70 8.55
CA SER A 178 -15.69 -13.53 8.68
C SER A 178 -16.16 -12.08 8.81
N LYS A 179 -15.30 -11.17 9.26
CA LYS A 179 -15.61 -9.73 9.35
C LYS A 179 -15.30 -8.95 8.06
N LEU A 180 -14.97 -9.65 6.96
CA LEU A 180 -14.89 -9.07 5.62
C LEU A 180 -16.22 -9.25 4.89
N ILE A 181 -16.88 -8.15 4.52
CA ILE A 181 -18.14 -8.13 3.79
C ILE A 181 -17.97 -7.37 2.48
N VAL A 182 -18.11 -8.07 1.36
CA VAL A 182 -17.99 -7.53 0.02
C VAL A 182 -19.38 -7.22 -0.53
N LEU A 183 -19.61 -5.97 -0.92
CA LEU A 183 -20.81 -5.55 -1.64
C LEU A 183 -20.45 -5.47 -3.13
N TYR A 184 -20.97 -6.38 -3.91
CA TYR A 184 -20.72 -6.46 -5.34
C TYR A 184 -21.81 -5.79 -6.14
N ASP A 185 -21.49 -4.65 -6.76
CA ASP A 185 -22.34 -3.95 -7.73
C ASP A 185 -22.42 -4.75 -9.04
N SER A 186 -23.41 -5.61 -9.14
CA SER A 186 -23.64 -6.46 -10.31
C SER A 186 -24.60 -5.77 -11.27
N ASN A 187 -24.12 -4.76 -12.00
CA ASN A 187 -24.91 -4.00 -12.97
C ASN A 187 -24.72 -4.47 -14.41
N ARG A 188 -23.75 -5.37 -14.65
CA ARG A 188 -23.42 -6.00 -15.94
C ARG A 188 -23.00 -5.02 -17.05
N ILE A 189 -22.50 -3.85 -16.69
CA ILE A 189 -22.06 -2.81 -17.63
C ILE A 189 -20.62 -2.39 -17.28
N SER A 190 -19.79 -2.31 -18.31
CA SER A 190 -18.47 -1.68 -18.27
C SER A 190 -18.44 -0.45 -19.18
N ILE A 191 -17.31 0.22 -19.27
CA ILE A 191 -17.16 1.40 -20.13
C ILE A 191 -17.35 1.07 -21.63
N GLU A 192 -17.00 -0.16 -22.03
CA GLU A 192 -17.13 -0.62 -23.43
C GLU A 192 -18.55 -1.13 -23.77
N GLY A 193 -19.39 -1.41 -22.75
CA GLY A 193 -20.74 -1.94 -22.97
C GLY A 193 -21.14 -3.01 -21.97
N SER A 194 -21.93 -4.00 -22.45
CA SER A 194 -22.33 -5.14 -21.63
C SER A 194 -21.12 -5.99 -21.26
N THR A 195 -21.08 -6.49 -20.01
CA THR A 195 -20.06 -7.46 -19.59
C THR A 195 -20.06 -8.74 -20.42
N ASP A 196 -21.13 -9.05 -21.15
CA ASP A 196 -21.23 -10.24 -22.01
C ASP A 196 -20.14 -10.30 -23.10
N ILE A 197 -19.50 -9.18 -23.43
CA ILE A 197 -18.40 -9.14 -24.41
C ILE A 197 -17.07 -9.65 -23.85
N ALA A 198 -16.82 -9.52 -22.53
CA ALA A 198 -15.53 -9.85 -21.93
C ALA A 198 -15.62 -10.61 -20.59
N PHE A 199 -16.81 -10.69 -19.96
CA PHE A 199 -16.94 -11.19 -18.58
C PHE A 199 -18.27 -11.92 -18.39
N ARG A 200 -18.28 -13.23 -18.68
CA ARG A 200 -19.48 -14.09 -18.60
C ARG A 200 -19.44 -15.12 -17.50
N GLU A 201 -18.43 -15.08 -16.66
CA GLU A 201 -18.31 -16.04 -15.54
C GLU A 201 -19.43 -15.85 -14.51
N ASN A 202 -19.67 -16.90 -13.71
CA ASN A 202 -20.48 -16.80 -12.51
C ASN A 202 -19.61 -16.40 -11.33
N VAL A 203 -19.55 -15.09 -11.05
CA VAL A 203 -18.73 -14.52 -9.95
C VAL A 203 -19.12 -15.14 -8.61
N GLN A 204 -20.40 -15.37 -8.37
CA GLN A 204 -20.89 -15.95 -7.12
C GLN A 204 -20.38 -17.37 -6.91
N GLU A 205 -20.40 -18.22 -7.93
CA GLU A 205 -19.82 -19.58 -7.86
C GLU A 205 -18.31 -19.53 -7.63
N ARG A 206 -17.60 -18.59 -8.25
CA ARG A 206 -16.17 -18.39 -7.99
C ARG A 206 -15.93 -18.03 -6.52
N MET A 207 -16.72 -17.13 -5.94
CA MET A 207 -16.58 -16.77 -4.53
C MET A 207 -16.93 -17.94 -3.60
N GLN A 208 -17.94 -18.75 -3.92
CA GLN A 208 -18.22 -19.99 -3.20
C GLN A 208 -17.04 -20.97 -3.25
N ALA A 209 -16.40 -21.11 -4.40
CA ALA A 209 -15.21 -21.96 -4.55
C ALA A 209 -14.01 -21.43 -3.74
N PHE A 210 -13.93 -20.12 -3.50
CA PHE A 210 -12.94 -19.53 -2.60
C PHE A 210 -13.28 -19.68 -1.11
N GLY A 211 -14.48 -20.15 -0.75
CA GLY A 211 -14.90 -20.33 0.65
C GLY A 211 -15.66 -19.15 1.24
N PHE A 212 -16.27 -18.30 0.41
CA PHE A 212 -17.17 -17.23 0.87
C PHE A 212 -18.59 -17.74 1.10
N GLN A 213 -19.27 -17.18 2.11
CA GLN A 213 -20.72 -17.12 2.12
C GLN A 213 -21.17 -16.21 0.99
N THR A 214 -22.16 -16.62 0.19
CA THR A 214 -22.69 -15.80 -0.90
C THR A 214 -24.17 -15.55 -0.73
N ILE A 215 -24.56 -14.27 -0.88
CA ILE A 215 -25.95 -13.80 -0.73
C ILE A 215 -26.31 -12.99 -1.97
N THR A 216 -27.55 -13.07 -2.43
CA THR A 216 -28.02 -12.27 -3.58
C THR A 216 -29.17 -11.36 -3.16
N VAL A 217 -29.05 -10.08 -3.51
CA VAL A 217 -30.11 -9.07 -3.44
C VAL A 217 -30.58 -8.79 -4.87
N GLU A 218 -31.83 -9.11 -5.16
CA GLU A 218 -32.41 -9.05 -6.51
C GLU A 218 -32.69 -7.63 -6.99
N ASP A 219 -32.96 -6.68 -6.06
CA ASP A 219 -33.18 -5.27 -6.36
C ASP A 219 -32.26 -4.40 -5.48
N GLY A 220 -31.29 -3.77 -6.10
CA GLY A 220 -30.33 -2.85 -5.44
C GLY A 220 -30.96 -1.56 -4.89
N ASN A 221 -32.26 -1.36 -5.03
CA ASN A 221 -33.00 -0.27 -4.42
C ASN A 221 -33.86 -0.72 -3.22
N ASP A 222 -33.95 -2.02 -2.97
CA ASP A 222 -34.65 -2.56 -1.80
C ASP A 222 -33.72 -2.55 -0.57
N ILE A 223 -33.73 -1.45 0.19
CA ILE A 223 -32.88 -1.29 1.39
C ILE A 223 -33.20 -2.36 2.45
N ASP A 224 -34.45 -2.80 2.57
CA ASP A 224 -34.83 -3.82 3.55
C ASP A 224 -34.21 -5.19 3.20
N ALA A 225 -34.13 -5.51 1.90
CA ALA A 225 -33.44 -6.71 1.41
C ALA A 225 -31.92 -6.60 1.57
N ILE A 226 -31.34 -5.41 1.32
CA ILE A 226 -29.92 -5.14 1.52
C ILE A 226 -29.54 -5.28 3.01
N GLY A 227 -30.32 -4.66 3.89
CA GLY A 227 -30.11 -4.75 5.34
C GLY A 227 -30.13 -6.20 5.85
N LYS A 228 -31.14 -6.99 5.43
CA LYS A 228 -31.19 -8.43 5.76
C LYS A 228 -29.99 -9.21 5.24
N ALA A 229 -29.48 -8.86 4.06
CA ALA A 229 -28.29 -9.50 3.50
C ALA A 229 -27.03 -9.16 4.32
N ILE A 230 -26.88 -7.91 4.78
CA ILE A 230 -25.76 -7.50 5.65
C ILE A 230 -25.87 -8.19 7.02
N GLU A 231 -27.07 -8.29 7.61
CA GLU A 231 -27.26 -9.01 8.87
C GLU A 231 -26.96 -10.51 8.73
N ALA A 232 -27.37 -11.13 7.63
CA ALA A 232 -27.04 -12.53 7.35
C ALA A 232 -25.53 -12.72 7.14
N ALA A 233 -24.85 -11.75 6.55
CA ALA A 233 -23.39 -11.74 6.42
C ALA A 233 -22.70 -11.64 7.79
N LYS A 234 -23.17 -10.75 8.66
CA LYS A 234 -22.65 -10.61 10.04
C LYS A 234 -22.92 -11.85 10.92
N ALA A 235 -23.95 -12.61 10.63
CA ALA A 235 -24.30 -13.81 11.37
C ALA A 235 -23.40 -15.02 11.02
N ASP A 236 -22.70 -15.00 9.90
CA ASP A 236 -21.68 -16.00 9.55
C ASP A 236 -20.34 -15.63 10.18
N THR A 237 -19.95 -16.36 11.22
CA THR A 237 -18.71 -16.14 11.96
C THR A 237 -17.53 -16.99 11.45
N GLU A 238 -17.73 -17.76 10.36
CA GLU A 238 -16.75 -18.71 9.85
C GLU A 238 -16.17 -18.30 8.48
N HIS A 239 -16.94 -17.56 7.68
CA HIS A 239 -16.61 -17.26 6.30
C HIS A 239 -16.67 -15.76 6.01
N PRO A 240 -15.82 -15.20 5.16
CA PRO A 240 -16.05 -13.90 4.57
C PRO A 240 -17.34 -13.93 3.74
N SER A 241 -18.03 -12.80 3.62
CA SER A 241 -19.31 -12.72 2.94
C SER A 241 -19.25 -11.92 1.65
N PHE A 242 -19.93 -12.41 0.62
CA PHE A 242 -20.03 -11.78 -0.69
C PHE A 242 -21.51 -11.56 -1.05
N ILE A 243 -21.94 -10.30 -1.01
CA ILE A 243 -23.31 -9.90 -1.30
C ILE A 243 -23.38 -9.40 -2.75
N THR A 244 -23.96 -10.20 -3.64
CA THR A 244 -24.26 -9.78 -5.01
C THR A 244 -25.50 -8.91 -5.02
N ILE A 245 -25.35 -7.62 -5.30
CA ILE A 245 -26.43 -6.66 -5.38
C ILE A 245 -26.73 -6.37 -6.85
N LYS A 246 -27.88 -6.78 -7.34
CA LYS A 246 -28.28 -6.49 -8.72
C LYS A 246 -28.74 -5.03 -8.81
N THR A 247 -27.86 -4.20 -9.32
CA THR A 247 -28.11 -2.77 -9.48
C THR A 247 -28.37 -2.42 -10.93
N GLN A 248 -28.67 -1.17 -11.17
CA GLN A 248 -28.84 -0.61 -12.48
C GLN A 248 -28.00 0.65 -12.61
N ILE A 249 -26.96 0.58 -13.45
CA ILE A 249 -26.06 1.73 -13.67
C ILE A 249 -26.86 2.96 -14.11
N GLY A 250 -26.56 4.13 -13.54
CA GLY A 250 -27.29 5.36 -13.89
C GLY A 250 -28.77 5.36 -13.49
N PHE A 251 -29.12 4.63 -12.42
CA PHE A 251 -30.50 4.51 -11.94
C PHE A 251 -31.21 5.86 -11.80
N GLY A 252 -32.45 5.93 -12.22
CA GLY A 252 -33.29 7.12 -12.15
C GLY A 252 -33.11 8.08 -13.36
N CYS A 253 -32.08 7.92 -14.20
CA CYS A 253 -31.91 8.72 -15.41
C CYS A 253 -32.56 8.05 -16.62
N PRO A 254 -33.76 8.48 -17.09
CA PRO A 254 -34.56 7.70 -18.05
C PRO A 254 -33.83 7.40 -19.37
N ALA A 255 -33.00 8.33 -19.85
CA ALA A 255 -32.32 8.19 -21.13
C ALA A 255 -31.05 7.32 -21.06
N LYS A 256 -30.40 7.23 -19.86
CA LYS A 256 -29.06 6.61 -19.70
C LYS A 256 -29.04 5.39 -18.77
N GLN A 257 -30.07 5.20 -17.96
CA GLN A 257 -30.18 4.07 -17.03
C GLN A 257 -29.98 2.72 -17.73
N GLY A 258 -29.12 1.86 -17.18
CA GLY A 258 -28.78 0.54 -17.74
C GLY A 258 -27.89 0.57 -18.99
N LYS A 259 -27.33 1.72 -19.34
CA LYS A 259 -26.48 1.88 -20.54
C LYS A 259 -25.05 2.25 -20.17
N ALA A 260 -24.09 1.83 -21.01
CA ALA A 260 -22.67 2.20 -20.86
C ALA A 260 -22.44 3.73 -20.91
N SER A 261 -23.29 4.47 -21.58
CA SER A 261 -23.22 5.95 -21.61
C SER A 261 -23.51 6.63 -20.26
N ALA A 262 -23.93 5.89 -19.22
CA ALA A 262 -24.00 6.38 -17.86
C ALA A 262 -22.70 6.12 -17.07
N HIS A 263 -21.75 5.35 -17.62
CA HIS A 263 -20.58 4.87 -16.85
C HIS A 263 -19.63 6.02 -16.51
N GLY A 264 -19.01 6.66 -17.48
CA GLY A 264 -17.84 7.53 -17.31
C GLY A 264 -17.97 8.93 -17.88
N GLU A 265 -19.17 9.38 -18.20
CA GLU A 265 -19.44 10.70 -18.76
C GLU A 265 -20.52 11.44 -17.95
N PRO A 266 -20.47 12.78 -17.87
CA PRO A 266 -21.58 13.57 -17.33
C PRO A 266 -22.89 13.21 -18.03
N LEU A 267 -23.98 13.22 -17.29
CA LEU A 267 -25.30 12.86 -17.84
C LEU A 267 -25.76 13.83 -18.92
N GLY A 268 -25.37 15.10 -18.83
CA GLY A 268 -25.90 16.22 -19.59
C GLY A 268 -27.02 16.93 -18.81
N VAL A 269 -27.13 18.25 -18.97
CA VAL A 269 -28.05 19.12 -18.21
C VAL A 269 -29.49 18.61 -18.26
N GLU A 270 -29.99 18.36 -19.48
CA GLU A 270 -31.35 17.86 -19.71
C GLU A 270 -31.61 16.52 -18.99
N ASN A 271 -30.61 15.65 -18.95
CA ASN A 271 -30.73 14.35 -18.28
C ASN A 271 -30.65 14.46 -16.76
N VAL A 272 -29.93 15.45 -16.21
CA VAL A 272 -29.94 15.76 -14.77
C VAL A 272 -31.30 16.33 -14.36
N GLU A 273 -31.92 17.19 -15.17
CA GLU A 273 -33.29 17.67 -14.96
C GLU A 273 -34.31 16.53 -15.02
N ALA A 274 -34.17 15.63 -16.00
CA ALA A 274 -35.00 14.45 -16.12
C ALA A 274 -34.84 13.49 -14.94
N LEU A 275 -33.62 13.33 -14.42
CA LEU A 275 -33.30 12.57 -13.21
C LEU A 275 -34.06 13.12 -12.00
N ARG A 276 -34.01 14.45 -11.74
CA ARG A 276 -34.75 15.10 -10.65
C ARG A 276 -36.28 14.83 -10.76
N LYS A 277 -36.82 15.02 -11.94
CA LYS A 277 -38.25 14.77 -12.18
C LYS A 277 -38.63 13.31 -11.94
N ASN A 278 -37.82 12.38 -12.43
CA ASN A 278 -38.09 10.94 -12.27
C ASN A 278 -37.98 10.47 -10.82
N LEU A 279 -37.06 11.07 -10.05
CA LEU A 279 -36.90 10.80 -8.62
C LEU A 279 -37.86 11.57 -7.73
N ASN A 280 -38.77 12.40 -8.28
CA ASN A 280 -39.66 13.32 -7.57
C ASN A 280 -38.89 14.23 -6.60
N TRP A 281 -37.70 14.70 -7.02
CA TRP A 281 -36.89 15.59 -6.21
C TRP A 281 -37.53 16.96 -6.05
N PRO A 282 -37.59 17.53 -4.81
CA PRO A 282 -38.44 18.69 -4.51
C PRO A 282 -37.90 20.02 -5.06
N SER A 283 -36.75 20.07 -5.70
CA SER A 283 -36.17 21.30 -6.23
C SER A 283 -35.48 21.09 -7.58
N GLU A 284 -35.54 22.13 -8.40
CA GLU A 284 -34.75 22.20 -9.66
C GLU A 284 -33.35 22.81 -9.44
N GLU A 285 -33.11 23.45 -8.26
CA GLU A 285 -31.87 24.10 -7.92
C GLU A 285 -30.74 23.05 -7.76
N PRO A 286 -29.58 23.21 -8.45
CA PRO A 286 -28.43 22.36 -8.26
C PRO A 286 -27.90 22.38 -6.82
N PHE A 287 -27.46 21.23 -6.33
CA PHE A 287 -26.95 21.04 -4.97
C PHE A 287 -27.94 21.40 -3.85
N PHE A 288 -29.23 21.51 -4.18
CA PHE A 288 -30.27 21.62 -3.15
C PHE A 288 -30.42 20.28 -2.44
N VAL A 289 -30.44 20.31 -1.11
CA VAL A 289 -30.78 19.18 -0.25
C VAL A 289 -31.84 19.67 0.77
N PRO A 290 -32.98 18.98 0.93
CA PRO A 290 -33.98 19.36 1.93
C PRO A 290 -33.37 19.34 3.35
N GLU A 291 -33.79 20.28 4.19
CA GLU A 291 -33.33 20.38 5.58
C GLU A 291 -33.62 19.10 6.39
N GLU A 292 -34.77 18.45 6.13
CA GLU A 292 -35.11 17.18 6.73
C GLU A 292 -34.16 16.05 6.44
N VAL A 293 -33.45 16.07 5.28
CA VAL A 293 -32.41 15.11 4.92
C VAL A 293 -31.17 15.34 5.78
N TYR A 294 -30.71 16.59 5.89
CA TYR A 294 -29.56 16.90 6.77
C TYR A 294 -29.86 16.53 8.22
N LYS A 295 -31.11 16.80 8.68
CA LYS A 295 -31.54 16.42 10.03
C LYS A 295 -31.49 14.90 10.22
N ASN A 296 -31.96 14.11 9.25
CA ASN A 296 -31.89 12.64 9.30
C ASN A 296 -30.44 12.14 9.44
N TYR A 297 -29.54 12.63 8.59
CA TYR A 297 -28.13 12.23 8.67
C TYR A 297 -27.45 12.67 9.98
N SER A 298 -27.79 13.85 10.51
CA SER A 298 -27.29 14.34 11.79
C SER A 298 -27.76 13.46 12.96
N GLU A 299 -29.04 13.10 12.99
CA GLU A 299 -29.58 12.22 14.02
C GLU A 299 -28.95 10.82 14.00
N ILE A 300 -28.69 10.29 12.81
CA ILE A 300 -27.95 9.03 12.65
C ILE A 300 -26.50 9.19 13.14
N ALA A 301 -25.82 10.27 12.76
CA ALA A 301 -24.44 10.54 13.19
C ALA A 301 -24.31 10.66 14.72
N GLU A 302 -25.30 11.29 15.38
CA GLU A 302 -25.36 11.36 16.85
C GLU A 302 -25.48 9.96 17.47
N GLN A 303 -26.35 9.10 16.94
CA GLN A 303 -26.48 7.72 17.40
C GLN A 303 -25.17 6.92 17.21
N LYS A 304 -24.45 7.15 16.09
CA LYS A 304 -23.16 6.51 15.85
C LYS A 304 -22.07 7.00 16.83
N ALA A 305 -22.10 8.28 17.21
CA ALA A 305 -21.20 8.82 18.23
C ALA A 305 -21.44 8.20 19.63
N GLU A 306 -22.70 7.83 19.97
CA GLU A 306 -23.01 7.11 21.20
C GLU A 306 -22.35 5.71 21.25
N VAL A 307 -22.19 5.05 20.11
CA VAL A 307 -21.50 3.74 20.03
C VAL A 307 -20.03 3.90 20.41
N GLU A 308 -19.35 4.92 19.90
CA GLU A 308 -17.98 5.22 20.31
C GLU A 308 -17.90 5.61 21.79
N ALA A 309 -18.83 6.43 22.29
CA ALA A 309 -18.83 6.82 23.68
C ALA A 309 -18.98 5.59 24.62
N ALA A 310 -19.84 4.63 24.26
CA ALA A 310 -19.96 3.37 24.99
C ALA A 310 -18.68 2.52 24.92
N TRP A 311 -18.04 2.45 23.74
CA TRP A 311 -16.76 1.78 23.60
C TRP A 311 -15.66 2.43 24.45
N ASN A 312 -15.58 3.76 24.50
CA ASN A 312 -14.62 4.49 25.33
C ASN A 312 -14.77 4.16 26.83
N VAL A 313 -16.01 4.03 27.31
CA VAL A 313 -16.28 3.63 28.71
C VAL A 313 -15.81 2.19 28.96
N MET A 314 -16.10 1.29 28.05
CA MET A 314 -15.65 -0.12 28.11
C MET A 314 -14.14 -0.21 28.04
N PHE A 315 -13.50 0.52 27.15
CA PHE A 315 -12.04 0.52 26.98
C PHE A 315 -11.32 1.08 28.22
N ALA A 316 -11.87 2.12 28.87
CA ALA A 316 -11.31 2.63 30.12
C ALA A 316 -11.38 1.60 31.24
N ALA A 317 -12.51 0.87 31.37
CA ALA A 317 -12.63 -0.22 32.33
C ALA A 317 -11.68 -1.39 32.02
N TYR A 318 -11.50 -1.72 30.75
CA TYR A 318 -10.51 -2.70 30.31
C TYR A 318 -9.09 -2.32 30.70
N CYS A 319 -8.67 -1.07 30.51
CA CYS A 319 -7.36 -0.58 30.87
C CYS A 319 -7.14 -0.60 32.40
N GLU A 320 -8.19 -0.32 33.18
CA GLU A 320 -8.12 -0.42 34.65
C GLU A 320 -7.96 -1.87 35.13
N GLU A 321 -8.65 -2.82 34.50
CA GLU A 321 -8.59 -4.24 34.84
C GLU A 321 -7.33 -4.93 34.33
N TYR A 322 -6.82 -4.53 33.16
CA TYR A 322 -5.66 -5.13 32.46
C TYR A 322 -4.60 -4.08 32.09
N PRO A 323 -3.89 -3.47 33.06
CA PRO A 323 -2.92 -2.40 32.77
C PRO A 323 -1.73 -2.84 31.89
N GLU A 324 -1.39 -4.14 31.90
CA GLU A 324 -0.38 -4.70 30.98
C GLU A 324 -0.87 -4.68 29.52
N MET A 325 -2.17 -4.83 29.29
CA MET A 325 -2.76 -4.77 27.95
C MET A 325 -2.87 -3.33 27.46
N GLU A 326 -3.12 -2.35 28.36
CA GLU A 326 -3.01 -0.93 28.01
C GLU A 326 -1.59 -0.57 27.57
N ALA A 327 -0.58 -1.04 28.29
CA ALA A 327 0.81 -0.82 27.92
C ALA A 327 1.14 -1.44 26.55
N LEU A 328 0.63 -2.65 26.27
CA LEU A 328 0.78 -3.33 24.98
C LEU A 328 0.03 -2.59 23.85
N TRP A 329 -1.21 -2.15 24.11
CA TRP A 329 -1.99 -1.32 23.17
C TRP A 329 -1.22 -0.08 22.74
N ASN A 330 -0.65 0.63 23.72
CA ASN A 330 0.17 1.81 23.46
C ASN A 330 1.42 1.50 22.61
N GLN A 331 2.04 0.32 22.79
CA GLN A 331 3.16 -0.10 21.95
C GLN A 331 2.70 -0.38 20.50
N TYR A 332 1.54 -1.02 20.31
CA TYR A 332 1.00 -1.31 18.99
C TYR A 332 0.63 -0.05 18.20
N HIS A 333 0.08 0.95 18.88
CA HIS A 333 -0.39 2.19 18.26
C HIS A 333 0.65 3.33 18.28
N ASN A 334 1.83 3.12 18.86
CA ASN A 334 2.90 4.11 18.89
C ASN A 334 3.79 4.01 17.64
N ALA A 335 3.62 4.95 16.72
CA ALA A 335 4.41 5.01 15.48
C ALA A 335 5.93 5.12 15.74
N LYS A 336 6.36 5.64 16.90
CA LYS A 336 7.76 5.86 17.26
C LYS A 336 8.41 4.69 17.99
N ALA A 337 7.70 3.58 18.17
CA ALA A 337 8.25 2.42 18.89
C ALA A 337 9.59 1.92 18.34
N GLY A 338 9.78 2.01 17.00
CA GLY A 338 11.04 1.66 16.33
C GLY A 338 12.24 2.55 16.69
N GLU A 339 12.02 3.75 17.23
CA GLU A 339 13.12 4.65 17.63
C GLU A 339 13.97 4.06 18.76
N ALA A 340 13.43 3.11 19.55
CA ALA A 340 14.19 2.37 20.57
C ALA A 340 15.40 1.65 20.00
N LEU A 341 15.40 1.31 18.72
CA LEU A 341 16.52 0.67 18.01
C LEU A 341 17.69 1.62 17.73
N LYS A 342 17.52 2.94 17.84
CA LYS A 342 18.50 3.95 17.44
C LYS A 342 19.88 3.76 18.06
N ASP A 343 19.91 3.50 19.36
CA ASP A 343 21.15 3.36 20.13
C ASP A 343 21.32 1.93 20.68
N ASP A 344 20.56 0.98 20.16
CA ASP A 344 20.60 -0.41 20.57
C ASP A 344 21.82 -1.13 19.97
N VAL A 345 22.77 -1.51 20.82
CA VAL A 345 24.03 -2.14 20.40
C VAL A 345 23.80 -3.53 19.80
N GLY A 346 22.74 -4.24 20.22
CA GLY A 346 22.40 -5.56 19.69
C GLY A 346 21.84 -5.47 18.27
N PHE A 347 21.08 -4.41 17.98
CA PHE A 347 20.57 -4.13 16.66
C PHE A 347 21.72 -3.74 15.71
N TRP A 348 22.60 -2.82 16.10
CA TRP A 348 23.75 -2.34 15.33
C TRP A 348 24.98 -3.23 15.53
N ALA A 349 24.86 -4.52 15.20
CA ALA A 349 25.92 -5.49 15.42
C ALA A 349 26.86 -5.56 14.21
N LYS A 350 28.15 -5.32 14.43
CA LYS A 350 29.16 -5.38 13.36
C LYS A 350 29.24 -6.77 12.71
N GLN A 351 29.36 -6.79 11.42
CA GLN A 351 29.62 -8.00 10.65
C GLN A 351 31.07 -8.44 10.85
N GLU A 352 31.25 -9.72 11.20
CA GLU A 352 32.60 -10.30 11.44
C GLU A 352 33.10 -11.17 10.28
N LYS A 353 32.19 -11.69 9.47
CA LYS A 353 32.47 -12.61 8.36
C LYS A 353 31.53 -12.35 7.18
N PRO A 354 31.89 -12.79 5.95
CA PRO A 354 31.01 -12.66 4.80
C PRO A 354 29.65 -13.31 5.03
N GLU A 355 28.57 -12.54 4.82
CA GLU A 355 27.17 -12.95 4.99
C GLU A 355 26.30 -12.28 3.92
N ALA A 356 25.30 -12.99 3.40
CA ALA A 356 24.33 -12.42 2.45
C ALA A 356 23.42 -11.40 3.13
N SER A 357 23.15 -10.25 2.52
CA SER A 357 22.27 -9.23 3.15
C SER A 357 20.85 -9.73 3.40
N ARG A 358 20.32 -10.69 2.62
CA ARG A 358 19.05 -11.37 2.96
C ARG A 358 19.12 -12.16 4.28
N ALA A 359 20.28 -12.77 4.59
CA ALA A 359 20.44 -13.50 5.85
C ALA A 359 20.58 -12.54 7.04
N ILE A 360 21.31 -11.44 6.83
CA ILE A 360 21.40 -10.34 7.79
C ILE A 360 20.00 -9.77 8.06
N SER A 361 19.22 -9.48 7.02
CA SER A 361 17.82 -9.04 7.14
C SER A 361 16.97 -10.04 7.93
N GLY A 362 17.11 -11.34 7.69
CA GLY A 362 16.39 -12.36 8.45
C GLY A 362 16.75 -12.38 9.94
N ARG A 363 18.00 -12.10 10.28
CA ARG A 363 18.45 -11.93 11.67
C ARG A 363 17.84 -10.66 12.28
N LEU A 364 17.80 -9.56 11.52
CA LEU A 364 17.20 -8.30 11.97
C LEU A 364 15.70 -8.40 12.15
N ILE A 365 14.96 -9.07 11.25
CA ILE A 365 13.52 -9.35 11.44
C ILE A 365 13.30 -10.06 12.78
N ASN A 366 14.13 -11.06 13.11
CA ASN A 366 14.03 -11.78 14.35
C ASN A 366 14.48 -10.98 15.58
N TYR A 367 15.28 -9.95 15.42
CA TYR A 367 15.60 -8.99 16.46
C TYR A 367 14.46 -7.97 16.66
N ILE A 368 14.02 -7.39 15.57
CA ILE A 368 12.97 -6.35 15.55
C ILE A 368 11.65 -6.89 16.13
N LYS A 369 11.27 -8.15 15.84
CA LYS A 369 10.04 -8.75 16.34
C LYS A 369 9.94 -8.80 17.86
N ASP A 370 11.08 -8.82 18.57
CA ASP A 370 11.14 -8.84 20.02
C ASP A 370 11.08 -7.40 20.61
N VAL A 371 11.43 -6.38 19.82
CA VAL A 371 11.33 -4.96 20.19
C VAL A 371 9.98 -4.38 19.75
N LEU A 372 9.49 -4.79 18.58
CA LEU A 372 8.21 -4.37 18.00
C LEU A 372 7.24 -5.55 17.98
N PRO A 373 6.42 -5.73 19.04
CA PRO A 373 5.49 -6.86 19.11
C PRO A 373 4.41 -6.81 18.01
N ASN A 374 4.18 -5.66 17.43
CA ASN A 374 3.26 -5.43 16.31
C ASN A 374 3.89 -5.64 14.92
N LEU A 375 5.12 -6.18 14.82
CA LEU A 375 5.69 -6.57 13.54
C LEU A 375 4.92 -7.76 12.97
N PHE A 376 4.38 -7.64 11.75
CA PHE A 376 3.47 -8.58 11.12
C PHE A 376 3.79 -8.69 9.63
N GLY A 377 4.14 -9.86 9.10
CA GLY A 377 4.54 -9.93 7.70
C GLY A 377 5.00 -11.29 7.22
N GLY A 378 5.37 -11.36 5.95
CA GLY A 378 5.77 -12.62 5.32
C GLY A 378 6.06 -12.49 3.83
N SER A 379 6.04 -13.62 3.13
CA SER A 379 6.44 -13.70 1.72
C SER A 379 5.39 -14.33 0.83
N ALA A 380 5.49 -14.04 -0.47
CA ALA A 380 4.76 -14.73 -1.53
C ALA A 380 5.41 -16.10 -1.82
N ASP A 381 5.19 -17.08 -0.93
CA ASP A 381 5.69 -18.46 -1.00
C ASP A 381 7.23 -18.62 -1.05
N LEU A 382 7.97 -17.59 -0.63
CA LEU A 382 9.45 -17.56 -0.73
C LEU A 382 10.16 -17.36 0.62
N ALA A 383 9.46 -17.48 1.75
CA ALA A 383 10.01 -17.19 3.07
C ALA A 383 11.32 -17.93 3.41
N PRO A 384 11.51 -19.23 3.07
CA PRO A 384 12.78 -19.91 3.31
C PRO A 384 13.96 -19.33 2.51
N SER A 385 13.71 -18.88 1.27
CA SER A 385 14.72 -18.26 0.40
C SER A 385 14.98 -16.80 0.77
N ASN A 386 13.92 -16.05 1.09
CA ASN A 386 14.02 -14.63 1.48
C ASN A 386 14.52 -14.43 2.91
N LYS A 387 14.49 -15.50 3.73
CA LYS A 387 14.85 -15.47 5.16
C LYS A 387 13.92 -14.58 5.99
N THR A 388 12.62 -14.59 5.70
CA THR A 388 11.64 -13.66 6.28
C THR A 388 10.78 -14.25 7.41
N ASN A 389 11.01 -15.48 7.82
CA ASN A 389 10.27 -16.08 8.94
C ASN A 389 10.69 -15.48 10.29
N MET A 390 9.71 -15.08 11.07
CA MET A 390 9.85 -14.75 12.48
C MET A 390 9.76 -16.06 13.29
N LYS A 391 10.88 -16.45 13.89
CA LYS A 391 10.96 -17.68 14.70
C LYS A 391 10.10 -17.53 15.96
N ASP A 392 9.41 -18.61 16.31
CA ASP A 392 8.56 -18.70 17.50
C ASP A 392 7.42 -17.66 17.56
N ALA A 393 7.04 -17.10 16.40
CA ALA A 393 5.99 -16.08 16.29
C ALA A 393 4.65 -16.63 15.75
N GLY A 394 4.54 -17.93 15.51
CA GLY A 394 3.35 -18.57 14.94
C GLY A 394 3.06 -18.18 13.50
N ASP A 395 2.20 -18.93 12.85
CA ASP A 395 1.71 -18.66 11.49
C ASP A 395 0.29 -18.15 11.57
N PHE A 396 0.02 -16.96 11.00
CA PHE A 396 -1.33 -16.43 10.95
C PHE A 396 -2.21 -17.31 10.06
N SER A 397 -3.21 -17.91 10.66
CA SER A 397 -4.13 -18.85 9.99
C SER A 397 -5.57 -18.70 10.51
N LYS A 398 -6.50 -19.50 9.98
CA LYS A 398 -7.87 -19.57 10.53
C LYS A 398 -7.86 -20.09 11.97
N GLU A 399 -6.96 -20.99 12.30
CA GLU A 399 -6.84 -21.67 13.59
C GLU A 399 -5.98 -20.90 14.60
N ASP A 400 -5.05 -20.06 14.13
CA ASP A 400 -4.16 -19.24 14.97
C ASP A 400 -4.09 -17.79 14.45
N ARG A 401 -4.96 -16.95 15.00
CA ARG A 401 -5.01 -15.52 14.70
C ARG A 401 -3.88 -14.72 15.35
N ALA A 402 -3.26 -15.26 16.39
CA ALA A 402 -2.15 -14.62 17.09
C ALA A 402 -0.81 -14.79 16.38
N GLY A 403 -0.71 -15.72 15.44
CA GLY A 403 0.46 -15.90 14.60
C GLY A 403 0.83 -14.63 13.83
N ARG A 404 2.14 -14.35 13.68
CA ARG A 404 2.64 -13.13 13.04
C ARG A 404 3.28 -13.36 11.67
N ASN A 405 3.57 -14.61 11.30
CA ASN A 405 4.05 -14.95 9.97
C ASN A 405 2.88 -15.03 8.98
N LEU A 406 2.94 -14.26 7.91
CA LEU A 406 1.94 -14.25 6.84
C LEU A 406 2.40 -15.13 5.67
N HIS A 407 1.50 -15.97 5.20
CA HIS A 407 1.71 -16.82 4.03
C HIS A 407 0.79 -16.37 2.89
N PHE A 408 1.32 -15.52 2.01
CA PHE A 408 0.51 -14.97 0.91
C PHE A 408 0.31 -15.97 -0.24
N GLY A 409 1.13 -17.06 -0.31
CA GLY A 409 1.22 -17.88 -1.50
C GLY A 409 1.80 -17.10 -2.70
N VAL A 410 1.75 -17.65 -3.90
CA VAL A 410 2.25 -16.98 -5.12
C VAL A 410 1.22 -15.94 -5.57
N ARG A 411 1.21 -14.77 -4.88
CA ARG A 411 0.22 -13.69 -5.04
C ARG A 411 0.87 -12.33 -4.75
N GLU A 412 1.89 -11.95 -5.50
CA GLU A 412 2.68 -10.74 -5.21
C GLU A 412 1.86 -9.45 -5.28
N LEU A 413 0.92 -9.35 -6.22
CA LEU A 413 0.09 -8.17 -6.39
C LEU A 413 -0.88 -7.99 -5.21
N ALA A 414 -1.58 -9.06 -4.83
CA ALA A 414 -2.46 -9.04 -3.65
C ALA A 414 -1.67 -8.87 -2.36
N MET A 415 -0.50 -9.50 -2.23
CA MET A 415 0.39 -9.35 -1.07
C MET A 415 0.71 -7.88 -0.80
N ALA A 416 1.08 -7.13 -1.83
CA ALA A 416 1.39 -5.71 -1.68
C ALA A 416 0.15 -4.87 -1.33
N ALA A 417 -1.02 -5.19 -1.91
CA ALA A 417 -2.27 -4.53 -1.55
C ALA A 417 -2.73 -4.87 -0.12
N ILE A 418 -2.63 -6.13 0.28
CA ILE A 418 -2.92 -6.60 1.63
C ILE A 418 -2.00 -5.90 2.64
N GLY A 419 -0.70 -5.82 2.34
CA GLY A 419 0.27 -5.07 3.16
C GLY A 419 -0.14 -3.61 3.36
N ASN A 420 -0.58 -2.94 2.29
CA ASN A 420 -1.15 -1.59 2.39
C ASN A 420 -2.38 -1.55 3.30
N GLY A 421 -3.29 -2.51 3.15
CA GLY A 421 -4.50 -2.60 3.97
C GLY A 421 -4.20 -2.79 5.46
N ILE A 422 -3.23 -3.65 5.79
CA ILE A 422 -2.77 -3.87 7.18
C ILE A 422 -2.23 -2.55 7.76
N MET A 423 -1.39 -1.85 7.01
CA MET A 423 -0.82 -0.58 7.47
C MET A 423 -1.87 0.53 7.61
N LEU A 424 -2.84 0.62 6.68
CA LEU A 424 -3.95 1.58 6.73
C LEU A 424 -4.91 1.33 7.89
N HIS A 425 -5.07 0.07 8.29
CA HIS A 425 -5.87 -0.29 9.47
C HIS A 425 -5.31 0.36 10.75
N GLY A 426 -4.00 0.39 10.88
CA GLY A 426 -3.29 0.85 12.08
C GLY A 426 -3.03 -0.27 13.10
N GLY A 427 -2.21 0.03 14.10
CA GLY A 427 -1.84 -0.92 15.15
C GLY A 427 -0.72 -1.90 14.78
N LEU A 428 -0.45 -2.12 13.50
CA LEU A 428 0.55 -3.07 13.01
C LEU A 428 1.65 -2.40 12.18
N ARG A 429 2.82 -3.02 12.14
CA ARG A 429 3.94 -2.72 11.25
C ARG A 429 4.13 -3.88 10.29
N ALA A 430 3.80 -3.69 9.03
CA ALA A 430 3.85 -4.76 8.04
C ALA A 430 5.13 -4.75 7.21
N TYR A 431 5.60 -5.97 6.86
CA TYR A 431 6.53 -6.18 5.76
C TYR A 431 6.01 -7.26 4.82
N VAL A 432 6.34 -7.11 3.54
CA VAL A 432 6.01 -8.05 2.47
C VAL A 432 7.25 -8.40 1.67
N SER A 433 7.35 -9.63 1.17
CA SER A 433 8.59 -10.09 0.55
C SER A 433 8.39 -11.02 -0.64
N THR A 434 9.24 -10.80 -1.65
CA THR A 434 9.40 -11.69 -2.81
C THR A 434 10.82 -11.53 -3.38
N PHE A 435 11.15 -12.22 -4.48
CA PHE A 435 12.38 -11.93 -5.23
C PHE A 435 12.29 -10.58 -5.92
N PHE A 436 13.42 -9.91 -6.08
CA PHE A 436 13.46 -8.54 -6.58
C PHE A 436 12.90 -8.41 -8.00
N VAL A 437 13.14 -9.36 -8.89
CA VAL A 437 12.56 -9.36 -10.24
C VAL A 437 11.02 -9.35 -10.19
N PHE A 438 10.41 -9.98 -9.19
CA PHE A 438 8.96 -10.01 -9.00
C PHE A 438 8.39 -8.74 -8.35
N SER A 439 9.23 -7.74 -8.05
CA SER A 439 8.76 -6.39 -7.75
C SER A 439 7.88 -5.82 -8.87
N ASP A 440 8.06 -6.30 -10.11
CA ASP A 440 7.19 -5.93 -11.23
C ASP A 440 5.71 -6.29 -11.00
N TYR A 441 5.43 -7.40 -10.30
CA TYR A 441 4.07 -7.72 -9.88
C TYR A 441 3.59 -6.84 -8.72
N CYS A 442 4.47 -6.44 -7.80
CA CYS A 442 4.14 -5.60 -6.65
C CYS A 442 3.99 -4.11 -7.02
N LYS A 443 4.64 -3.65 -8.08
CA LYS A 443 4.86 -2.23 -8.39
C LYS A 443 3.60 -1.37 -8.40
N PRO A 444 2.45 -1.78 -8.96
CA PRO A 444 1.23 -0.96 -8.91
C PRO A 444 0.79 -0.64 -7.48
N MET A 445 0.93 -1.60 -6.57
CA MET A 445 0.55 -1.42 -5.16
C MET A 445 1.62 -0.70 -4.35
N ALA A 446 2.90 -0.87 -4.68
CA ALA A 446 4.00 -0.07 -4.13
C ALA A 446 3.83 1.42 -4.47
N ARG A 447 3.37 1.72 -5.70
CA ARG A 447 3.01 3.08 -6.08
C ARG A 447 1.85 3.64 -5.24
N LEU A 448 0.86 2.83 -4.89
CA LEU A 448 -0.21 3.25 -3.99
C LEU A 448 0.30 3.46 -2.57
N SER A 449 1.22 2.63 -2.06
CA SER A 449 1.88 2.88 -0.76
C SER A 449 2.52 4.28 -0.73
N ALA A 450 3.29 4.61 -1.76
CA ALA A 450 3.96 5.90 -1.89
C ALA A 450 2.97 7.07 -1.98
N LEU A 451 1.92 6.91 -2.80
CA LEU A 451 0.89 7.94 -2.99
C LEU A 451 0.08 8.21 -1.71
N MET A 452 -0.23 7.17 -0.94
CA MET A 452 -0.96 7.27 0.32
C MET A 452 -0.08 7.69 1.51
N GLY A 453 1.24 7.69 1.34
CA GLY A 453 2.16 7.87 2.45
C GLY A 453 2.09 6.73 3.47
N VAL A 454 1.96 5.49 3.00
CA VAL A 454 1.87 4.28 3.83
C VAL A 454 3.26 3.65 3.96
N PRO A 455 3.87 3.61 5.16
CA PRO A 455 5.24 3.15 5.35
C PRO A 455 5.36 1.61 5.38
N LEU A 456 4.87 0.94 4.32
CA LEU A 456 5.01 -0.50 4.14
C LEU A 456 6.47 -0.85 3.82
N THR A 457 7.00 -1.90 4.45
CA THR A 457 8.34 -2.40 4.18
C THR A 457 8.31 -3.51 3.13
N TYR A 458 9.03 -3.30 2.03
CA TYR A 458 9.22 -4.29 0.96
C TYR A 458 10.58 -4.95 1.10
N VAL A 459 10.63 -6.25 1.33
CA VAL A 459 11.87 -7.03 1.42
C VAL A 459 12.06 -7.80 0.11
N PHE A 460 12.83 -7.23 -0.79
CA PHE A 460 13.16 -7.84 -2.08
C PHE A 460 14.52 -8.49 -2.03
N THR A 461 14.60 -9.78 -2.29
CA THR A 461 15.87 -10.51 -2.30
C THR A 461 16.27 -10.94 -3.70
N HIS A 462 17.51 -11.46 -3.88
CA HIS A 462 18.02 -11.84 -5.21
C HIS A 462 18.15 -10.62 -6.13
N ASP A 463 19.00 -9.69 -5.69
CA ASP A 463 19.09 -8.30 -6.12
C ASP A 463 19.70 -8.06 -7.51
N SER A 464 20.41 -9.03 -8.10
CA SER A 464 21.23 -8.80 -9.28
C SER A 464 21.53 -10.10 -10.05
N ILE A 465 22.45 -10.08 -11.01
CA ILE A 465 23.00 -11.28 -11.67
C ILE A 465 23.65 -12.26 -10.68
N GLY A 466 23.84 -11.85 -9.41
CA GLY A 466 24.24 -12.73 -8.31
C GLY A 466 23.21 -13.82 -7.98
N VAL A 467 22.02 -13.79 -8.57
CA VAL A 467 21.04 -14.90 -8.58
C VAL A 467 21.67 -16.16 -9.16
N GLY A 468 22.40 -16.02 -10.26
CA GLY A 468 23.22 -17.10 -10.80
C GLY A 468 22.46 -18.04 -11.75
N GLU A 469 22.37 -19.31 -11.38
CA GLU A 469 21.94 -20.39 -12.26
C GLU A 469 20.49 -20.26 -12.73
N ASP A 470 19.61 -19.60 -11.98
CA ASP A 470 18.21 -19.37 -12.36
C ASP A 470 18.07 -18.49 -13.61
N GLY A 471 19.08 -17.64 -13.86
CA GLY A 471 19.25 -16.92 -15.12
C GLY A 471 18.30 -15.74 -15.33
N PRO A 472 18.16 -15.29 -16.61
CA PRO A 472 17.56 -14.00 -16.95
C PRO A 472 16.12 -13.78 -16.48
N THR A 473 15.36 -14.84 -16.27
CA THR A 473 13.96 -14.73 -15.78
C THR A 473 13.89 -14.35 -14.31
N HIS A 474 15.01 -14.48 -13.57
CA HIS A 474 15.10 -14.21 -12.13
C HIS A 474 16.15 -13.14 -11.80
N GLU A 475 16.95 -12.73 -12.76
CA GLU A 475 17.99 -11.71 -12.63
C GLU A 475 17.41 -10.33 -12.94
N PRO A 476 17.20 -9.46 -11.93
CA PRO A 476 16.69 -8.11 -12.17
C PRO A 476 17.74 -7.25 -12.88
N ILE A 477 17.27 -6.34 -13.71
CA ILE A 477 18.09 -5.34 -14.42
C ILE A 477 17.47 -3.95 -14.24
N GLU A 478 16.27 -3.73 -14.80
CA GLU A 478 15.56 -2.44 -14.84
C GLU A 478 14.72 -2.15 -13.59
N GLN A 479 14.47 -3.13 -12.74
CA GLN A 479 13.58 -2.99 -11.58
C GLN A 479 14.05 -1.91 -10.61
N MET A 480 15.40 -1.80 -10.41
CA MET A 480 15.98 -0.78 -9.53
C MET A 480 15.67 0.63 -10.02
N ALA A 481 15.91 0.91 -11.29
CA ALA A 481 15.62 2.20 -11.90
C ALA A 481 14.10 2.53 -11.83
N ALA A 482 13.26 1.52 -12.04
CA ALA A 482 11.81 1.67 -11.98
C ALA A 482 11.30 2.02 -10.58
N LEU A 483 11.91 1.48 -9.51
CA LEU A 483 11.56 1.83 -8.13
C LEU A 483 12.13 3.19 -7.72
N ARG A 484 13.40 3.48 -8.04
CA ARG A 484 14.04 4.78 -7.78
C ARG A 484 13.35 5.96 -8.50
N ALA A 485 12.62 5.70 -9.58
CA ALA A 485 11.83 6.71 -10.28
C ALA A 485 10.50 7.04 -9.60
N MET A 486 10.12 6.30 -8.55
CA MET A 486 8.84 6.48 -7.87
C MET A 486 8.94 7.55 -6.79
N PRO A 487 8.15 8.63 -6.84
CA PRO A 487 8.16 9.66 -5.79
C PRO A 487 7.75 9.08 -4.42
N ASN A 488 8.33 9.61 -3.35
CA ASN A 488 8.05 9.20 -1.96
C ASN A 488 8.22 7.68 -1.75
N PHE A 489 9.35 7.12 -2.21
CA PHE A 489 9.64 5.69 -2.09
C PHE A 489 11.15 5.48 -1.87
N HIS A 490 11.56 5.03 -0.68
CA HIS A 490 12.97 4.78 -0.38
C HIS A 490 13.41 3.41 -0.87
N VAL A 491 14.51 3.36 -1.62
CA VAL A 491 15.06 2.12 -2.15
C VAL A 491 16.49 1.92 -1.65
N PHE A 492 16.67 0.99 -0.69
CA PHE A 492 17.96 0.63 -0.14
C PHE A 492 18.55 -0.60 -0.84
N ARG A 493 19.80 -0.50 -1.27
CA ARG A 493 20.61 -1.63 -1.72
C ARG A 493 21.91 -1.68 -0.89
N PRO A 494 21.89 -2.36 0.27
CA PRO A 494 22.99 -2.33 1.23
C PRO A 494 24.19 -3.19 0.82
N CYS A 495 25.41 -2.75 1.18
CA CYS A 495 26.66 -3.45 0.89
C CYS A 495 27.13 -4.41 2.00
N ASP A 496 26.59 -4.27 3.22
CA ASP A 496 26.97 -5.10 4.37
C ASP A 496 25.90 -5.06 5.49
N ALA A 497 26.26 -5.56 6.69
CA ALA A 497 25.33 -5.56 7.84
C ALA A 497 24.95 -4.16 8.28
N THR A 498 25.89 -3.25 8.41
CA THR A 498 25.62 -1.89 8.92
C THR A 498 24.66 -1.13 8.01
N GLU A 499 24.81 -1.24 6.69
CA GLU A 499 23.86 -0.64 5.76
C GLU A 499 22.50 -1.37 5.75
N THR A 500 22.48 -2.70 5.97
CA THR A 500 21.22 -3.45 6.10
C THR A 500 20.47 -3.07 7.38
N GLU A 501 21.19 -2.83 8.48
CA GLU A 501 20.67 -2.29 9.73
C GLU A 501 20.10 -0.89 9.54
N ALA A 502 20.81 -0.01 8.82
CA ALA A 502 20.33 1.33 8.47
C ALA A 502 19.04 1.28 7.64
N ALA A 503 18.95 0.36 6.67
CA ALA A 503 17.76 0.17 5.85
C ALA A 503 16.55 -0.27 6.69
N TRP A 504 16.74 -1.25 7.59
CA TRP A 504 15.66 -1.69 8.50
C TRP A 504 15.28 -0.61 9.50
N TYR A 505 16.26 0.09 10.08
CA TYR A 505 15.98 1.21 10.99
C TYR A 505 15.13 2.28 10.27
N SER A 506 15.55 2.69 9.08
CA SER A 506 14.78 3.64 8.25
C SER A 506 13.36 3.15 7.98
N ALA A 507 13.20 1.85 7.63
CA ALA A 507 11.89 1.26 7.32
C ALA A 507 10.95 1.24 8.53
N VAL A 508 11.42 0.80 9.72
CA VAL A 508 10.55 0.66 10.90
C VAL A 508 10.29 1.98 11.63
N THR A 509 11.09 3.02 11.37
CA THR A 509 10.87 4.36 11.93
C THR A 509 10.15 5.31 10.97
N SER A 510 9.98 4.93 9.71
CA SER A 510 9.23 5.72 8.75
C SER A 510 7.76 5.86 9.16
N GLU A 511 7.22 7.07 9.03
CA GLU A 511 5.80 7.37 9.30
C GLU A 511 4.99 7.52 8.01
N HIS A 512 5.63 7.91 6.89
CA HIS A 512 4.93 8.30 5.66
C HIS A 512 5.55 7.78 4.37
N THR A 513 6.73 7.15 4.42
CA THR A 513 7.43 6.72 3.22
C THR A 513 7.64 5.21 3.23
N PRO A 514 7.11 4.46 2.26
CA PRO A 514 7.42 3.05 2.10
C PRO A 514 8.89 2.85 1.76
N THR A 515 9.46 1.74 2.23
CA THR A 515 10.88 1.42 2.05
C THR A 515 11.05 0.05 1.42
N ALA A 516 11.81 -0.03 0.33
CA ALA A 516 12.27 -1.28 -0.26
C ALA A 516 13.71 -1.59 0.15
N LEU A 517 13.94 -2.78 0.66
CA LEU A 517 15.26 -3.35 0.92
C LEU A 517 15.57 -4.33 -0.21
N VAL A 518 16.58 -4.05 -1.00
CA VAL A 518 17.01 -4.86 -2.15
C VAL A 518 18.29 -5.62 -1.77
N LEU A 519 18.14 -6.92 -1.52
CA LEU A 519 19.06 -7.75 -0.75
C LEU A 519 19.68 -8.86 -1.60
N THR A 520 20.96 -9.13 -1.35
CA THR A 520 21.72 -10.14 -2.10
C THR A 520 21.37 -11.58 -1.74
N ARG A 521 21.50 -12.48 -2.72
CA ARG A 521 21.57 -13.92 -2.50
C ARG A 521 22.98 -14.36 -2.06
N GLN A 522 24.02 -13.79 -2.67
CA GLN A 522 25.42 -14.07 -2.39
C GLN A 522 25.90 -13.36 -1.11
N ASN A 523 26.97 -13.88 -0.52
CA ASN A 523 27.59 -13.27 0.64
C ASN A 523 28.33 -11.97 0.26
N LEU A 524 28.24 -11.00 1.15
CA LEU A 524 28.96 -9.72 1.12
C LEU A 524 30.04 -9.72 2.19
N GLU A 525 31.18 -9.17 1.88
CA GLU A 525 32.24 -8.97 2.86
C GLU A 525 31.96 -7.73 3.74
N PRO A 526 32.43 -7.73 5.01
CA PRO A 526 32.26 -6.57 5.86
C PRO A 526 33.14 -5.41 5.38
N MET A 527 32.56 -4.20 5.30
CA MET A 527 33.27 -3.00 4.88
C MET A 527 33.75 -2.21 6.11
N ALA A 528 35.09 -1.99 6.19
CA ALA A 528 35.72 -1.33 7.34
C ALA A 528 35.20 0.11 7.55
N GLY A 529 34.84 0.81 6.47
CA GLY A 529 34.33 2.17 6.52
C GLY A 529 32.82 2.29 6.58
N SER A 530 32.10 1.16 6.61
CA SER A 530 30.64 1.18 6.72
C SER A 530 30.20 1.76 8.06
N SER A 531 29.18 2.62 8.02
CA SER A 531 28.74 3.36 9.19
C SER A 531 27.24 3.75 9.12
N ARG A 532 26.72 4.26 10.22
CA ARG A 532 25.35 4.79 10.28
C ARG A 532 25.11 6.02 9.38
N GLU A 533 26.16 6.57 8.75
CA GLU A 533 26.01 7.59 7.70
C GLU A 533 25.18 7.07 6.50
N ALA A 534 25.03 5.75 6.37
CA ALA A 534 24.11 5.10 5.44
C ALA A 534 22.66 5.61 5.58
N LEU A 535 22.25 6.08 6.76
CA LEU A 535 20.95 6.74 6.99
C LEU A 535 20.79 8.06 6.21
N LYS A 536 21.87 8.62 5.69
CA LYS A 536 21.85 9.79 4.80
C LYS A 536 21.75 9.42 3.32
N GLY A 537 21.70 8.14 3.01
CA GLY A 537 21.47 7.61 1.67
C GLY A 537 22.70 7.50 0.77
N GLY A 538 23.73 8.31 1.01
CA GLY A 538 25.02 8.26 0.32
C GLY A 538 26.11 8.86 1.20
N TYR A 539 27.27 8.21 1.30
CA TYR A 539 28.34 8.65 2.19
C TYR A 539 29.71 8.15 1.71
N ILE A 540 30.77 8.78 2.25
CA ILE A 540 32.16 8.37 1.96
C ILE A 540 32.46 7.13 2.79
N ILE A 541 32.62 5.99 2.13
CA ILE A 541 32.98 4.73 2.80
C ILE A 541 34.49 4.53 2.90
N ASP A 542 35.27 5.09 1.95
CA ASP A 542 36.71 5.03 1.98
C ASP A 542 37.31 6.27 1.26
N ASP A 543 38.14 7.04 1.95
CA ASP A 543 38.67 8.31 1.43
C ASP A 543 40.17 8.28 1.17
N CYS A 544 40.70 9.32 0.54
CA CYS A 544 42.11 9.62 0.36
C CYS A 544 42.50 10.86 1.16
N GLU A 545 43.81 11.11 1.33
CA GLU A 545 44.30 12.34 1.90
C GLU A 545 44.13 13.53 0.93
N GLY A 546 43.42 14.57 1.37
CA GLY A 546 43.16 15.80 0.61
C GLY A 546 42.04 15.65 -0.39
N THR A 547 42.04 16.45 -1.45
CA THR A 547 41.03 16.41 -2.50
C THR A 547 41.21 15.21 -3.40
N PRO A 548 40.17 14.37 -3.61
CA PRO A 548 40.26 13.25 -4.55
C PRO A 548 40.36 13.72 -6.00
N GLU A 549 41.09 12.96 -6.81
CA GLU A 549 41.19 13.14 -8.26
C GLU A 549 40.16 12.30 -9.02
N LEU A 550 39.65 11.27 -8.36
CA LEU A 550 38.67 10.31 -8.89
C LEU A 550 37.74 9.89 -7.79
N ILE A 551 36.47 9.74 -8.13
CA ILE A 551 35.45 9.17 -7.23
C ILE A 551 34.85 7.91 -7.85
N LEU A 552 34.90 6.80 -7.11
CA LEU A 552 34.16 5.57 -7.41
C LEU A 552 32.87 5.57 -6.58
N ILE A 553 31.73 5.36 -7.23
CA ILE A 553 30.41 5.37 -6.58
C ILE A 553 29.79 3.98 -6.80
N ALA A 554 29.30 3.35 -5.75
CA ALA A 554 28.67 2.03 -5.88
C ALA A 554 27.53 1.84 -4.89
N SER A 555 26.69 0.84 -5.11
CA SER A 555 25.69 0.35 -4.16
C SER A 555 25.78 -1.17 -4.02
N GLY A 556 25.30 -1.71 -2.91
CA GLY A 556 25.23 -3.15 -2.71
C GLY A 556 26.56 -3.87 -2.86
N SER A 557 26.54 -5.03 -3.53
CA SER A 557 27.73 -5.89 -3.69
C SER A 557 28.91 -5.23 -4.44
N GLU A 558 28.66 -4.19 -5.21
CA GLU A 558 29.71 -3.53 -6.00
C GLU A 558 30.52 -2.49 -5.19
N VAL A 559 30.09 -2.18 -3.95
CA VAL A 559 30.90 -1.31 -3.06
C VAL A 559 32.24 -1.94 -2.72
N ALA A 560 32.28 -3.25 -2.40
CA ALA A 560 33.52 -3.97 -2.18
C ALA A 560 34.44 -3.95 -3.41
N LEU A 561 33.83 -4.13 -4.60
CA LEU A 561 34.56 -4.05 -5.87
C LEU A 561 35.19 -2.66 -6.07
N ALA A 562 34.47 -1.58 -5.72
CA ALA A 562 35.00 -0.21 -5.81
C ALA A 562 36.15 0.04 -4.81
N VAL A 563 36.04 -0.49 -3.57
CA VAL A 563 37.09 -0.39 -2.55
C VAL A 563 38.35 -1.08 -3.01
N HIS A 564 38.28 -2.32 -3.51
CA HIS A 564 39.45 -3.04 -4.03
C HIS A 564 40.06 -2.38 -5.28
N ALA A 565 39.23 -1.76 -6.13
CA ALA A 565 39.73 -0.97 -7.26
C ALA A 565 40.49 0.29 -6.79
N LYS A 566 39.98 0.96 -5.74
CA LYS A 566 40.67 2.08 -5.10
C LYS A 566 42.04 1.66 -4.56
N GLU A 567 42.15 0.53 -3.85
CA GLU A 567 43.42 0.03 -3.32
C GLU A 567 44.47 -0.12 -4.45
N THR A 568 44.08 -0.68 -5.60
CA THR A 568 44.93 -0.83 -6.77
C THR A 568 45.36 0.52 -7.34
N LEU A 569 44.44 1.46 -7.51
CA LEU A 569 44.68 2.80 -8.03
C LEU A 569 45.56 3.64 -7.08
N ALA A 570 45.30 3.52 -5.76
CA ALA A 570 46.10 4.21 -4.73
C ALA A 570 47.56 3.71 -4.68
N ALA A 571 47.79 2.41 -4.88
CA ALA A 571 49.14 1.85 -4.98
C ALA A 571 49.92 2.42 -6.18
N GLU A 572 49.24 2.92 -7.20
CA GLU A 572 49.79 3.65 -8.33
C GLU A 572 49.92 5.17 -8.11
N GLY A 573 49.53 5.66 -6.91
CA GLY A 573 49.65 7.06 -6.52
C GLY A 573 48.45 7.94 -6.84
N GLN A 574 47.30 7.36 -7.27
CA GLN A 574 46.09 8.14 -7.52
C GLN A 574 45.32 8.42 -6.22
N LYS A 575 44.76 9.63 -6.09
CA LYS A 575 43.88 10.02 -4.97
C LYS A 575 42.44 9.64 -5.31
N VAL A 576 41.96 8.57 -4.72
CA VAL A 576 40.63 8.02 -5.02
C VAL A 576 39.77 8.01 -3.78
N ARG A 577 38.54 8.47 -3.93
CA ARG A 577 37.43 8.38 -2.93
C ARG A 577 36.49 7.28 -3.38
N VAL A 578 35.97 6.50 -2.44
CA VAL A 578 34.84 5.60 -2.66
C VAL A 578 33.60 6.11 -1.89
N VAL A 579 32.51 6.21 -2.59
CA VAL A 579 31.21 6.57 -2.06
C VAL A 579 30.27 5.37 -2.14
N SER A 580 29.74 4.95 -1.01
CA SER A 580 28.59 4.04 -0.97
C SER A 580 27.30 4.85 -1.12
N MET A 581 26.42 4.39 -2.00
CA MET A 581 25.13 5.01 -2.31
C MET A 581 23.99 4.00 -2.07
N PRO A 582 23.75 3.59 -0.81
CA PRO A 582 22.71 2.59 -0.52
C PRO A 582 21.30 3.06 -0.83
N CYS A 583 20.99 4.36 -0.73
CA CYS A 583 19.65 4.91 -0.99
C CYS A 583 19.74 6.30 -1.64
N MET A 584 19.52 6.38 -2.94
CA MET A 584 19.61 7.64 -3.70
C MET A 584 18.59 8.68 -3.20
N ASP A 585 17.39 8.25 -2.83
CA ASP A 585 16.31 9.14 -2.41
C ASP A 585 16.70 9.91 -1.14
N LEU A 586 17.17 9.23 -0.12
CA LEU A 586 17.65 9.86 1.11
C LEU A 586 18.88 10.75 0.89
N PHE A 587 19.76 10.40 -0.05
CA PHE A 587 20.88 11.27 -0.40
C PHE A 587 20.42 12.58 -1.04
N GLU A 588 19.38 12.53 -1.86
CA GLU A 588 18.81 13.74 -2.47
C GLU A 588 18.12 14.65 -1.48
N GLU A 589 17.59 14.11 -0.39
CA GLU A 589 16.99 14.87 0.72
C GLU A 589 18.03 15.61 1.58
N GLN A 590 19.33 15.30 1.43
CA GLN A 590 20.37 15.97 2.20
C GLN A 590 20.63 17.39 1.72
N SER A 591 21.22 18.21 2.61
CA SER A 591 21.61 19.56 2.25
C SER A 591 22.63 19.59 1.12
N GLU A 592 22.67 20.69 0.37
CA GLU A 592 23.64 20.87 -0.72
C GLU A 592 25.09 20.80 -0.19
N GLU A 593 25.37 21.31 1.03
CA GLU A 593 26.68 21.23 1.66
C GLU A 593 27.08 19.78 1.94
N TYR A 594 26.13 18.94 2.38
CA TYR A 594 26.44 17.53 2.59
C TYR A 594 26.70 16.81 1.26
N LYS A 595 25.84 17.01 0.28
CA LYS A 595 26.01 16.40 -1.05
C LYS A 595 27.35 16.81 -1.69
N GLU A 596 27.72 18.11 -1.55
CA GLU A 596 29.00 18.63 -2.03
C GLU A 596 30.21 18.06 -1.27
N SER A 597 30.07 17.79 0.03
CA SER A 597 31.14 17.16 0.83
C SER A 597 31.41 15.72 0.40
N VAL A 598 30.37 14.99 -0.02
CA VAL A 598 30.47 13.60 -0.50
C VAL A 598 30.90 13.53 -1.95
N LEU A 599 30.29 14.32 -2.83
CA LEU A 599 30.48 14.35 -4.28
C LEU A 599 30.85 15.77 -4.76
N PRO A 600 32.07 16.29 -4.45
CA PRO A 600 32.48 17.62 -4.84
C PRO A 600 32.37 17.86 -6.34
N ARG A 601 31.74 18.95 -6.76
CA ARG A 601 31.45 19.28 -8.18
C ARG A 601 32.72 19.45 -9.02
N GLU A 602 33.82 19.87 -8.39
CA GLU A 602 35.13 20.03 -9.01
C GLU A 602 35.75 18.69 -9.42
N VAL A 603 35.39 17.58 -8.76
CA VAL A 603 35.89 16.25 -9.10
C VAL A 603 34.99 15.61 -10.15
N ARG A 604 35.35 15.77 -11.41
CA ARG A 604 34.56 15.33 -12.57
C ARG A 604 34.83 13.91 -13.02
N ARG A 605 36.00 13.36 -12.65
CA ARG A 605 36.35 11.96 -12.93
C ARG A 605 35.59 11.05 -11.95
N ARG A 606 34.50 10.48 -12.43
CA ARG A 606 33.61 9.64 -11.61
C ARG A 606 33.26 8.35 -12.33
N VAL A 607 33.27 7.24 -11.63
CA VAL A 607 32.82 5.94 -12.13
C VAL A 607 31.72 5.41 -11.19
N ALA A 608 30.55 5.14 -11.72
CA ALA A 608 29.52 4.40 -11.00
C ALA A 608 29.61 2.90 -11.34
N VAL A 609 29.37 2.04 -10.35
CA VAL A 609 29.41 0.58 -10.52
C VAL A 609 28.19 -0.03 -9.85
N GLU A 610 27.32 -0.64 -10.64
CA GLU A 610 26.12 -1.34 -10.13
C GLU A 610 25.71 -2.48 -11.09
N ALA A 611 25.57 -3.70 -10.58
CA ALA A 611 25.20 -4.88 -11.37
C ALA A 611 23.70 -4.93 -11.71
N LEU A 612 23.15 -3.78 -12.10
CA LEU A 612 21.78 -3.50 -12.53
C LEU A 612 21.83 -2.48 -13.68
N GLY A 613 20.68 -2.00 -14.16
CA GLY A 613 20.62 -1.03 -15.26
C GLY A 613 21.28 0.32 -14.94
N SER A 614 21.89 0.95 -15.94
CA SER A 614 22.63 2.22 -15.78
C SER A 614 21.76 3.43 -15.49
N PHE A 615 20.47 3.35 -15.76
CA PHE A 615 19.54 4.50 -15.72
C PHE A 615 19.51 5.18 -14.34
N GLY A 616 19.77 6.50 -14.35
CA GLY A 616 19.80 7.35 -13.15
C GLY A 616 21.18 7.63 -12.59
N TRP A 617 22.22 6.85 -12.95
CA TRP A 617 23.58 7.07 -12.50
C TRP A 617 24.24 8.30 -13.13
N ASP A 618 23.79 8.74 -14.31
CA ASP A 618 24.30 9.94 -14.97
C ASP A 618 24.20 11.19 -14.11
N LYS A 619 23.19 11.26 -13.22
CA LYS A 619 23.04 12.35 -12.26
C LYS A 619 24.28 12.52 -11.36
N TYR A 620 24.93 11.42 -11.00
CA TYR A 620 26.08 11.39 -10.09
C TYR A 620 27.42 11.37 -10.81
N THR A 621 27.49 10.72 -11.96
CA THR A 621 28.73 10.64 -12.74
C THR A 621 28.93 11.87 -13.62
N GLY A 622 27.86 12.53 -14.03
CA GLY A 622 27.92 13.62 -15.01
C GLY A 622 28.34 13.16 -16.40
N LEU A 623 28.53 14.12 -17.31
CA LEU A 623 28.86 13.85 -18.71
C LEU A 623 30.30 13.34 -18.93
N ASP A 624 31.22 13.61 -18.00
CA ASP A 624 32.60 13.21 -18.10
C ASP A 624 32.89 11.86 -17.42
N GLY A 625 31.92 11.37 -16.64
CA GLY A 625 32.04 10.10 -15.92
C GLY A 625 31.75 8.88 -16.77
N LYS A 626 31.88 7.71 -16.15
CA LYS A 626 31.58 6.41 -16.75
C LYS A 626 30.66 5.62 -15.81
N ILE A 627 29.89 4.68 -16.39
CA ILE A 627 29.03 3.77 -15.65
C ILE A 627 29.37 2.34 -16.07
N ILE A 628 29.60 1.47 -15.09
CA ILE A 628 29.74 0.01 -15.27
C ILE A 628 28.44 -0.59 -14.77
N ALA A 629 27.60 -1.03 -15.69
CA ALA A 629 26.23 -1.48 -15.42
C ALA A 629 25.82 -2.60 -16.38
N MET A 630 24.62 -3.14 -16.18
CA MET A 630 24.00 -4.11 -17.08
C MET A 630 23.20 -3.39 -18.16
N GLU A 631 23.66 -3.49 -19.41
CA GLU A 631 22.97 -2.95 -20.60
C GLU A 631 22.22 -4.05 -21.37
N ARG A 632 22.02 -5.21 -20.75
CA ARG A 632 21.37 -6.38 -21.34
C ARG A 632 20.92 -7.34 -20.25
N PHE A 633 20.02 -8.25 -20.58
CA PHE A 633 19.66 -9.35 -19.68
C PHE A 633 20.87 -10.23 -19.36
N GLY A 634 20.82 -10.84 -18.17
CA GLY A 634 21.84 -11.72 -17.66
C GLY A 634 21.94 -13.08 -18.39
N ALA A 635 22.42 -14.10 -17.70
CA ALA A 635 22.56 -15.45 -18.23
C ALA A 635 22.56 -16.50 -17.13
N SER A 636 22.21 -17.73 -17.43
CA SER A 636 22.28 -18.85 -16.49
C SER A 636 23.73 -19.38 -16.39
N ALA A 637 24.36 -19.12 -15.24
CA ALA A 637 25.67 -19.65 -14.88
C ALA A 637 25.96 -19.39 -13.39
N PRO A 638 26.96 -20.01 -12.77
CA PRO A 638 27.42 -19.62 -11.44
C PRO A 638 27.71 -18.12 -11.34
N ALA A 639 27.23 -17.48 -10.27
CA ALA A 639 27.30 -16.02 -10.08
C ALA A 639 28.65 -15.41 -10.35
N GLY A 640 29.76 -15.99 -9.84
CA GLY A 640 31.12 -15.48 -10.06
C GLY A 640 31.57 -15.47 -11.56
N LEU A 641 31.05 -16.39 -12.36
CA LEU A 641 31.29 -16.38 -13.81
C LEU A 641 30.49 -15.27 -14.50
N LEU A 642 29.27 -14.98 -14.01
CA LEU A 642 28.43 -13.90 -14.55
C LEU A 642 29.04 -12.53 -14.25
N PHE A 643 29.42 -12.26 -13.01
CA PHE A 643 30.12 -11.01 -12.65
C PHE A 643 31.37 -10.80 -13.54
N LYS A 644 32.22 -11.83 -13.69
CA LYS A 644 33.38 -11.75 -14.58
C LYS A 644 32.99 -11.52 -16.05
N LYS A 645 32.00 -12.26 -16.56
CA LYS A 645 31.53 -12.16 -17.96
C LYS A 645 31.02 -10.77 -18.30
N PHE A 646 30.27 -10.14 -17.36
CA PHE A 646 29.67 -8.84 -17.57
C PHE A 646 30.54 -7.66 -17.11
N GLY A 647 31.78 -7.93 -16.74
CA GLY A 647 32.78 -6.88 -16.47
C GLY A 647 32.77 -6.31 -15.05
N PHE A 648 32.08 -6.96 -14.11
CA PHE A 648 32.17 -6.57 -12.70
C PHE A 648 33.41 -7.21 -12.05
N THR A 649 34.56 -6.68 -12.40
CA THR A 649 35.88 -7.10 -11.87
C THR A 649 36.74 -5.90 -11.49
N VAL A 650 37.66 -6.06 -10.54
CA VAL A 650 38.57 -5.00 -10.09
C VAL A 650 39.35 -4.43 -11.26
N GLU A 651 39.90 -5.32 -12.12
CA GLU A 651 40.69 -4.93 -13.26
C GLU A 651 39.90 -4.04 -14.24
N HIS A 652 38.65 -4.38 -14.49
CA HIS A 652 37.80 -3.57 -15.39
C HIS A 652 37.46 -2.22 -14.80
N VAL A 653 37.11 -2.13 -13.49
CA VAL A 653 36.88 -0.85 -12.82
C VAL A 653 38.11 0.04 -12.89
N VAL A 654 39.32 -0.53 -12.65
CA VAL A 654 40.61 0.19 -12.75
C VAL A 654 40.84 0.66 -14.19
N GLU A 655 40.60 -0.19 -15.20
CA GLU A 655 40.75 0.17 -16.62
C GLU A 655 39.82 1.33 -17.00
N VAL A 656 38.52 1.25 -16.63
CA VAL A 656 37.57 2.31 -16.90
C VAL A 656 37.93 3.61 -16.19
N ALA A 657 38.36 3.53 -14.93
CA ALA A 657 38.79 4.69 -14.15
C ALA A 657 40.00 5.41 -14.80
N LYS A 658 40.97 4.65 -15.29
CA LYS A 658 42.16 5.17 -16.00
C LYS A 658 41.84 5.75 -17.39
N SER A 659 40.74 5.32 -18.00
CA SER A 659 40.29 5.85 -19.29
C SER A 659 39.69 7.26 -19.23
N LEU A 660 39.32 7.72 -18.01
CA LEU A 660 38.81 9.09 -17.78
C LEU A 660 39.96 10.10 -17.90
N LYS A 661 39.70 11.17 -18.64
CA LYS A 661 40.68 12.25 -18.92
C LYS A 661 40.65 13.34 -17.86
#